data_44adaa1feb9a4fe1f9d72ce4695e1786
#
_entry.id   44adaa1feb9a4fe1f9d72ce4695e1786
#
_cell.length_a   1.000
_cell.length_b   1.000
_cell.length_c   1.000
_cell.angle_alpha   90.00
_cell.angle_beta   90.00
_cell.angle_gamma   90.00
#
_symmetry.space_group_name_H-M   'P 1'
#
loop_
_entity.id
_entity.type
_entity.pdbx_description
1 polymer ?
#
loop_
_entity_poly.entity_id
_entity_poly.type
_entity_poly.pdbx_seq_one_letter_code
_entity_poly.pdbx_strand_id
1 'polypeptide(L)'
;MKTFLEYVAEDILQKYGTDLSRIAIVFPNKRAALFLNQYLAGKSGSPIWSPSYITISDLFRSYSRRTVADPIKLVCDLHKSFISQTGINESLDHFYGWGQLLLADFDDIDKNMADADKVFANVRDIHELDDVSYLSQEQLHAIQRFFSNFSDDQNTELKTRFLQLWSKMGAIYHDFNQRLSSQGLAYEGALYREVAQSDLTSGAQLSNYSNYLFVGFNLIQKVEQRLFKTLREQDKASFYWDFDLSYLNTHDAGFYIKQQMVDFPCELDITDKSIYGCFDYPKEIRYISATTENAQGRYVSQWLRDAHRYADGRQTAIVMCNESLLPTVIHCLPDEVDKVNITTGYPLSQSPVSSLIQQLIDLRILGYDRKYQRFRKRYLDATLCHPHLSSIPAKESRDMLTDTSKPLLPWILGILKRIGQSTDDTDPLFQECLFRGYTLINRLDTLVNDGDLIVNDNTLQRLVSQLVQSTSVPFHGEPIEGIQVMGVLETRNLDFQHVILLSCNEGNMPRGVNDTSFIPYTIRKAYGLTTIDHKVAIYSYYFHRLLQRASDITILYNNSTSDGQTGEMSRFMLQLMVDKHYHRHHIQFQTIQVPATIQRRTLHMIHLTQKRQPAFLSPTAINTYLRCPLRYYYKYECELAEPEKDDEETIDNLSFGNIFHEASQSLYERLMFKSRQILKSDIEELLKQRVDIERAVDESMKKELNFTDLSPSSLNGLQLINREVLIHYLCQLLTIDHELAPFSIIGLETDVKGPLQTPHIRTTIGGRIDRLDRIVKDGQERIRVIDYKTGSRAVKPLADVDAIFSQDNLANHSDYYLQTFLYASLVKQHYADKPVSPALLFIQHSGGAHYDPTLCFGKEPITDVAPSIPRFMELLRATVDEMFNPSIPYHPTSDRDRCSACPYKLLCS
;
A
#
# COMPACT_ATOMS: atom_id res chain seq x y z
N MET A 1 -12.07 27.23 -32.42
CA MET A 1 -10.88 28.08 -32.23
C MET A 1 -9.69 27.31 -32.82
N LYS A 2 -8.73 28.02 -33.44
CA LYS A 2 -7.54 27.37 -34.02
C LYS A 2 -6.63 26.88 -32.93
N THR A 3 -6.05 25.68 -33.07
CA THR A 3 -5.16 25.07 -32.07
C THR A 3 -3.74 25.59 -32.18
N PHE A 4 -2.94 25.46 -31.11
CA PHE A 4 -1.53 25.81 -31.12
C PHE A 4 -0.76 25.08 -32.22
N LEU A 5 -0.98 23.77 -32.34
CA LEU A 5 -0.32 22.96 -33.35
C LEU A 5 -0.71 23.34 -34.80
N GLU A 6 -1.90 23.90 -35.02
CA GLU A 6 -2.30 24.45 -36.33
C GLU A 6 -1.48 25.68 -36.69
N TYR A 7 -1.21 26.57 -35.75
CA TYR A 7 -0.33 27.73 -35.96
C TYR A 7 1.10 27.31 -36.25
N VAL A 8 1.60 26.32 -35.51
CA VAL A 8 2.93 25.75 -35.74
C VAL A 8 3.02 25.08 -37.11
N ALA A 9 1.97 24.35 -37.55
CA ALA A 9 1.96 23.71 -38.87
C ALA A 9 2.01 24.74 -40.01
N GLU A 10 1.27 25.85 -39.88
CA GLU A 10 1.27 26.91 -40.87
C GLU A 10 2.62 27.62 -40.99
N ASP A 11 3.23 27.96 -39.84
CA ASP A 11 4.56 28.59 -39.82
C ASP A 11 5.62 27.65 -40.43
N ILE A 12 5.58 26.33 -40.10
CA ILE A 12 6.50 25.34 -40.69
C ILE A 12 6.34 25.27 -42.18
N LEU A 13 5.10 25.17 -42.69
CA LEU A 13 4.86 25.12 -44.16
C LEU A 13 5.29 26.40 -44.86
N GLN A 14 5.10 27.57 -44.23
CA GLN A 14 5.52 28.83 -44.73
C GLN A 14 7.04 28.98 -44.81
N LYS A 15 7.76 28.51 -43.80
CA LYS A 15 9.24 28.63 -43.71
C LYS A 15 9.99 27.58 -44.53
N TYR A 16 9.50 26.33 -44.47
CA TYR A 16 10.25 25.18 -45.02
C TYR A 16 9.59 24.54 -46.25
N GLY A 17 8.38 24.93 -46.61
CA GLY A 17 7.64 24.36 -47.74
C GLY A 17 7.17 22.92 -47.49
N THR A 18 7.09 22.10 -48.53
CA THR A 18 6.49 20.74 -48.50
C THR A 18 7.50 19.60 -48.35
N ASP A 19 8.79 19.86 -48.50
CA ASP A 19 9.84 18.86 -48.25
C ASP A 19 10.43 19.06 -46.86
N LEU A 20 9.85 18.32 -45.87
CA LEU A 20 10.27 18.36 -44.48
C LEU A 20 11.17 17.14 -44.12
N SER A 21 11.63 16.36 -45.09
CA SER A 21 12.37 15.10 -44.84
C SER A 21 13.69 15.29 -44.07
N ARG A 22 14.28 16.49 -44.09
CA ARG A 22 15.50 16.84 -43.35
C ARG A 22 15.23 17.60 -42.04
N ILE A 23 14.00 17.68 -41.62
CA ILE A 23 13.61 18.39 -40.39
C ILE A 23 13.26 17.37 -39.31
N ALA A 24 13.78 17.56 -38.10
CA ALA A 24 13.38 16.84 -36.94
C ALA A 24 12.48 17.72 -36.05
N ILE A 25 11.26 17.28 -35.75
CA ILE A 25 10.38 17.96 -34.81
C ILE A 25 10.46 17.22 -33.50
N VAL A 26 10.92 17.94 -32.46
CA VAL A 26 11.18 17.40 -31.16
C VAL A 26 10.06 17.80 -30.19
N PHE A 27 9.44 16.79 -29.58
CA PHE A 27 8.37 16.98 -28.61
C PHE A 27 8.74 16.45 -27.22
N PRO A 28 8.09 16.95 -26.16
CA PRO A 28 8.16 16.32 -24.85
C PRO A 28 7.53 14.91 -24.81
N ASN A 29 6.52 14.66 -25.66
CA ASN A 29 5.85 13.36 -25.81
C ASN A 29 5.51 13.05 -27.28
N LYS A 30 5.28 11.77 -27.60
CA LYS A 30 5.02 11.33 -28.99
C LYS A 30 3.65 11.72 -29.56
N ARG A 31 2.66 12.03 -28.69
CA ARG A 31 1.27 12.20 -29.13
C ARG A 31 1.05 13.45 -29.96
N ALA A 32 1.61 14.58 -29.53
CA ALA A 32 1.50 15.84 -30.25
C ALA A 32 1.95 15.73 -31.73
N ALA A 33 2.90 14.83 -32.00
CA ALA A 33 3.39 14.56 -33.34
C ALA A 33 2.27 14.09 -34.28
N LEU A 34 1.35 13.25 -33.82
CA LEU A 34 0.26 12.72 -34.65
C LEU A 34 -0.71 13.85 -35.08
N PHE A 35 -1.06 14.71 -34.13
CA PHE A 35 -1.94 15.87 -34.42
C PHE A 35 -1.25 16.87 -35.34
N LEU A 36 0.04 17.18 -35.10
CA LEU A 36 0.79 18.08 -35.99
C LEU A 36 0.89 17.51 -37.39
N ASN A 37 1.15 16.20 -37.55
CA ASN A 37 1.21 15.55 -38.86
C ASN A 37 -0.12 15.69 -39.62
N GLN A 38 -1.25 15.55 -38.94
CA GLN A 38 -2.57 15.73 -39.53
C GLN A 38 -2.79 17.19 -39.98
N TYR A 39 -2.38 18.18 -39.18
CA TYR A 39 -2.48 19.58 -39.56
C TYR A 39 -1.58 19.95 -40.71
N LEU A 40 -0.34 19.43 -40.76
CA LEU A 40 0.56 19.62 -41.89
C LEU A 40 -0.03 19.03 -43.18
N ALA A 41 -0.55 17.80 -43.14
CA ALA A 41 -1.18 17.17 -44.26
C ALA A 41 -2.46 17.93 -44.74
N GLY A 42 -3.28 18.38 -43.81
CA GLY A 42 -4.53 19.10 -44.10
C GLY A 42 -4.33 20.53 -44.66
N LYS A 43 -3.24 21.20 -44.26
CA LYS A 43 -2.94 22.58 -44.65
C LYS A 43 -2.08 22.72 -45.92
N SER A 44 -1.32 21.67 -46.31
CA SER A 44 -0.35 21.75 -47.38
C SER A 44 -0.98 21.87 -48.78
N GLY A 45 -2.22 21.41 -48.96
CA GLY A 45 -2.88 21.39 -50.29
C GLY A 45 -2.18 20.53 -51.33
N SER A 46 -1.07 19.92 -51.01
CA SER A 46 -0.23 19.09 -51.90
C SER A 46 0.47 18.00 -51.06
N PRO A 47 0.97 16.90 -51.68
CA PRO A 47 1.75 15.91 -50.99
C PRO A 47 2.98 16.51 -50.28
N ILE A 48 3.23 16.10 -49.06
CA ILE A 48 4.39 16.53 -48.28
C ILE A 48 5.32 15.34 -47.96
N TRP A 49 6.61 15.60 -47.92
CA TRP A 49 7.54 14.69 -47.29
C TRP A 49 7.53 14.95 -45.79
N SER A 50 7.09 13.94 -45.02
CA SER A 50 6.94 14.07 -43.57
C SER A 50 8.25 14.37 -42.87
N PRO A 51 8.29 15.24 -41.88
CA PRO A 51 9.43 15.41 -40.98
C PRO A 51 9.62 14.17 -40.11
N SER A 52 10.79 14.08 -39.47
CA SER A 52 11.01 13.09 -38.42
C SER A 52 10.45 13.60 -37.09
N TYR A 53 9.57 12.82 -36.48
CA TYR A 53 9.02 13.13 -35.13
C TYR A 53 9.78 12.33 -34.08
N ILE A 54 10.43 13.02 -33.15
CA ILE A 54 11.24 12.42 -32.10
C ILE A 54 10.91 13.04 -30.75
N THR A 55 11.09 12.28 -29.68
CA THR A 55 11.04 12.84 -28.33
C THR A 55 12.41 13.35 -27.91
N ILE A 56 12.44 14.20 -26.88
CA ILE A 56 13.71 14.66 -26.30
C ILE A 56 14.54 13.47 -25.80
N SER A 57 13.90 12.44 -25.23
CA SER A 57 14.57 11.22 -24.78
C SER A 57 15.16 10.43 -25.97
N ASP A 58 14.41 10.28 -27.06
CA ASP A 58 14.91 9.63 -28.28
C ASP A 58 16.11 10.39 -28.87
N LEU A 59 16.06 11.74 -28.79
CA LEU A 59 17.17 12.60 -29.26
C LEU A 59 18.46 12.35 -28.46
N PHE A 60 18.40 12.38 -27.11
CA PHE A 60 19.57 12.09 -26.29
C PHE A 60 20.09 10.68 -26.48
N ARG A 61 19.21 9.68 -26.54
CA ARG A 61 19.61 8.28 -26.78
C ARG A 61 20.30 8.07 -28.13
N SER A 62 19.89 8.83 -29.16
CA SER A 62 20.52 8.74 -30.48
C SER A 62 21.97 9.21 -30.50
N TYR A 63 22.35 10.05 -29.54
CA TYR A 63 23.73 10.57 -29.43
C TYR A 63 24.61 9.81 -28.44
N SER A 64 24.02 8.89 -27.67
CA SER A 64 24.76 8.08 -26.71
C SER A 64 25.17 6.73 -27.31
N ARG A 65 26.32 6.23 -26.89
CA ARG A 65 26.75 4.85 -27.15
C ARG A 65 26.27 3.85 -26.08
N ARG A 66 25.74 4.38 -24.95
CA ARG A 66 25.23 3.58 -23.85
C ARG A 66 23.73 3.39 -23.98
N THR A 67 23.24 2.33 -23.38
CA THR A 67 21.81 2.05 -23.27
C THR A 67 21.32 2.29 -21.85
N VAL A 68 20.06 2.73 -21.73
CA VAL A 68 19.42 2.87 -20.41
C VAL A 68 19.13 1.48 -19.88
N ALA A 69 19.65 1.18 -18.68
CA ALA A 69 19.47 -0.11 -18.02
C ALA A 69 18.06 -0.29 -17.47
N ASP A 70 17.70 -1.55 -17.23
CA ASP A 70 16.46 -1.91 -16.54
C ASP A 70 16.38 -1.27 -15.15
N PRO A 71 15.23 -0.65 -14.76
CA PRO A 71 15.10 0.01 -13.47
C PRO A 71 15.37 -0.90 -12.26
N ILE A 72 15.01 -2.19 -12.33
CA ILE A 72 15.29 -3.14 -11.23
C ILE A 72 16.79 -3.41 -11.16
N LYS A 73 17.42 -3.65 -12.32
CA LYS A 73 18.87 -3.84 -12.39
C LYS A 73 19.63 -2.63 -11.87
N LEU A 74 19.16 -1.41 -12.17
CA LEU A 74 19.77 -0.18 -11.65
C LEU A 74 19.79 -0.18 -10.12
N VAL A 75 18.67 -0.55 -9.45
CA VAL A 75 18.62 -0.62 -7.99
C VAL A 75 19.51 -1.74 -7.45
N CYS A 76 19.59 -2.89 -8.14
CA CYS A 76 20.48 -3.99 -7.76
C CYS A 76 21.96 -3.58 -7.86
N ASP A 77 22.36 -2.93 -8.93
CA ASP A 77 23.74 -2.47 -9.10
C ASP A 77 24.08 -1.32 -8.13
N LEU A 78 23.11 -0.44 -7.83
CA LEU A 78 23.25 0.59 -6.80
C LEU A 78 23.42 -0.03 -5.40
N HIS A 79 22.69 -1.11 -5.08
CA HIS A 79 22.85 -1.86 -3.85
C HIS A 79 24.26 -2.47 -3.73
N LYS A 80 24.80 -3.06 -4.81
CA LYS A 80 26.18 -3.58 -4.83
C LYS A 80 27.19 -2.46 -4.55
N SER A 81 26.99 -1.27 -5.12
CA SER A 81 27.84 -0.10 -4.88
C SER A 81 27.72 0.40 -3.43
N PHE A 82 26.48 0.41 -2.89
CA PHE A 82 26.24 0.77 -1.50
C PHE A 82 27.00 -0.13 -0.52
N ILE A 83 26.86 -1.45 -0.65
CA ILE A 83 27.58 -2.41 0.21
C ILE A 83 29.09 -2.24 0.07
N SER A 84 29.59 -2.09 -1.16
CA SER A 84 31.03 -1.92 -1.43
C SER A 84 31.62 -0.68 -0.75
N GLN A 85 30.91 0.45 -0.76
CA GLN A 85 31.43 1.73 -0.26
C GLN A 85 31.17 1.95 1.24
N THR A 86 30.10 1.38 1.78
CA THR A 86 29.73 1.56 3.19
C THR A 86 30.21 0.44 4.09
N GLY A 87 30.38 -0.79 3.57
CA GLY A 87 30.60 -2.02 4.34
C GLY A 87 29.37 -2.50 5.10
N ILE A 88 28.21 -1.85 4.94
CA ILE A 88 26.95 -2.23 5.58
C ILE A 88 26.32 -3.34 4.75
N ASN A 89 26.12 -4.51 5.35
CA ASN A 89 25.46 -5.63 4.69
C ASN A 89 23.93 -5.51 4.83
N GLU A 90 23.36 -4.54 4.12
CA GLU A 90 21.91 -4.33 4.02
C GLU A 90 21.31 -5.36 3.06
N SER A 91 20.16 -5.92 3.39
CA SER A 91 19.45 -6.79 2.45
C SER A 91 18.78 -5.97 1.34
N LEU A 92 18.66 -6.55 0.14
CA LEU A 92 18.07 -5.86 -1.00
C LEU A 92 16.62 -5.46 -0.74
N ASP A 93 15.87 -6.24 0.05
CA ASP A 93 14.47 -5.94 0.43
C ASP A 93 14.35 -4.61 1.16
N HIS A 94 15.23 -4.38 2.13
CA HIS A 94 15.23 -3.13 2.89
C HIS A 94 15.79 -1.98 2.05
N PHE A 95 16.78 -2.28 1.21
CA PHE A 95 17.42 -1.29 0.34
C PHE A 95 16.49 -0.81 -0.79
N TYR A 96 15.65 -1.67 -1.35
CA TYR A 96 14.99 -1.43 -2.63
C TYR A 96 14.18 -0.13 -2.68
N GLY A 97 13.33 0.11 -1.68
CA GLY A 97 12.48 1.32 -1.64
C GLY A 97 13.29 2.62 -1.56
N TRP A 98 14.26 2.69 -0.66
CA TRP A 98 15.08 3.88 -0.54
C TRP A 98 16.19 3.95 -1.60
N GLY A 99 16.62 2.83 -2.15
CA GLY A 99 17.50 2.77 -3.31
C GLY A 99 16.89 3.41 -4.56
N GLN A 100 15.58 3.26 -4.76
CA GLN A 100 14.85 3.97 -5.82
C GLN A 100 14.87 5.49 -5.62
N LEU A 101 14.71 5.95 -4.37
CA LEU A 101 14.78 7.38 -4.05
C LEU A 101 16.19 7.94 -4.31
N LEU A 102 17.21 7.20 -3.91
CA LEU A 102 18.61 7.59 -4.15
C LEU A 102 18.93 7.64 -5.65
N LEU A 103 18.43 6.67 -6.41
CA LEU A 103 18.59 6.66 -7.86
C LEU A 103 17.91 7.88 -8.52
N ALA A 104 16.73 8.28 -8.03
CA ALA A 104 16.03 9.46 -8.51
C ALA A 104 16.81 10.76 -8.18
N ASP A 105 17.46 10.82 -7.02
CA ASP A 105 18.33 11.95 -6.66
C ASP A 105 19.59 12.02 -7.53
N PHE A 106 20.21 10.89 -7.84
CA PHE A 106 21.33 10.82 -8.78
C PHE A 106 20.92 11.24 -10.18
N ASP A 107 19.75 10.80 -10.64
CA ASP A 107 19.18 11.19 -11.93
C ASP A 107 18.96 12.71 -12.02
N ASP A 108 18.44 13.32 -10.95
CA ASP A 108 18.21 14.77 -10.89
C ASP A 108 19.53 15.59 -10.82
N ILE A 109 20.54 15.08 -10.09
CA ILE A 109 21.90 15.68 -10.06
C ILE A 109 22.47 15.75 -11.49
N ASP A 110 22.36 14.65 -12.22
CA ASP A 110 22.94 14.58 -13.57
C ASP A 110 22.16 15.42 -14.57
N LYS A 111 20.82 15.35 -14.55
CA LYS A 111 19.96 16.16 -15.42
C LYS A 111 20.13 17.66 -15.20
N ASN A 112 20.47 18.07 -13.98
CA ASN A 112 20.79 19.47 -13.66
C ASN A 112 22.28 19.79 -13.71
N MET A 113 23.14 18.85 -14.17
CA MET A 113 24.59 19.04 -14.28
C MET A 113 25.25 19.52 -12.98
N ALA A 114 24.70 19.17 -11.84
CA ALA A 114 25.24 19.52 -10.54
C ALA A 114 26.48 18.68 -10.22
N ASP A 115 27.35 19.21 -9.37
CA ASP A 115 28.55 18.53 -8.88
C ASP A 115 28.14 17.66 -7.68
N ALA A 116 28.11 16.32 -7.88
CA ALA A 116 27.68 15.37 -6.87
C ALA A 116 28.53 15.45 -5.59
N ASP A 117 29.85 15.64 -5.72
CA ASP A 117 30.75 15.75 -4.58
C ASP A 117 30.46 16.99 -3.74
N LYS A 118 30.10 18.09 -4.37
CA LYS A 118 29.69 19.32 -3.64
C LYS A 118 28.31 19.19 -3.02
N VAL A 119 27.35 18.59 -3.72
CA VAL A 119 25.99 18.34 -3.20
C VAL A 119 26.05 17.50 -1.94
N PHE A 120 26.81 16.42 -1.95
CA PHE A 120 26.91 15.51 -0.81
C PHE A 120 27.92 15.96 0.29
N ALA A 121 28.81 16.91 0.00
CA ALA A 121 29.74 17.46 1.00
C ALA A 121 29.11 18.46 1.99
N ASN A 122 27.99 19.07 1.61
CA ASN A 122 27.48 20.27 2.30
C ASN A 122 26.50 20.02 3.45
N VAL A 123 26.15 18.80 3.80
CA VAL A 123 25.31 18.55 5.00
C VAL A 123 26.19 18.60 6.25
N ARG A 124 26.56 19.79 6.68
CA ARG A 124 27.23 20.02 7.97
C ARG A 124 26.30 20.61 9.02
N ASP A 125 25.14 21.10 8.63
CA ASP A 125 24.22 21.77 9.55
C ASP A 125 23.10 20.78 10.00
N ILE A 126 23.25 20.34 11.25
CA ILE A 126 22.37 19.38 11.92
C ILE A 126 20.92 19.92 12.04
N HIS A 127 20.74 21.25 12.02
CA HIS A 127 19.43 21.89 12.12
C HIS A 127 18.51 21.60 10.92
N GLU A 128 19.04 21.35 9.73
CA GLU A 128 18.24 21.00 8.55
C GLU A 128 17.66 19.58 8.61
N LEU A 129 18.27 18.71 9.43
CA LEU A 129 17.75 17.34 9.66
C LEU A 129 16.66 17.27 10.75
N ASP A 130 16.45 18.36 11.50
CA ASP A 130 15.38 18.45 12.50
C ASP A 130 14.03 18.81 11.89
N ASP A 131 14.00 19.36 10.69
CA ASP A 131 12.77 19.61 9.93
C ASP A 131 12.45 18.44 8.99
N VAL A 132 11.73 17.47 9.53
CA VAL A 132 11.20 16.32 8.77
C VAL A 132 9.80 16.57 8.20
N SER A 133 9.33 17.82 8.27
CA SER A 133 7.97 18.20 7.81
C SER A 133 7.75 18.00 6.32
N TYR A 134 8.82 17.88 5.54
CA TYR A 134 8.80 17.61 4.10
C TYR A 134 8.69 16.11 3.75
N LEU A 135 8.77 15.22 4.74
CA LEU A 135 8.66 13.78 4.53
C LEU A 135 7.21 13.30 4.73
N SER A 136 6.68 12.48 3.83
CA SER A 136 5.42 11.80 4.08
C SER A 136 5.57 10.75 5.20
N GLN A 137 4.47 10.36 5.86
CA GLN A 137 4.52 9.34 6.92
C GLN A 137 5.10 8.00 6.44
N GLU A 138 4.76 7.56 5.23
CA GLU A 138 5.29 6.32 4.65
C GLU A 138 6.79 6.38 4.41
N GLN A 139 7.29 7.54 4.05
CA GLN A 139 8.69 7.80 3.78
C GLN A 139 9.49 7.99 5.06
N LEU A 140 8.90 8.65 6.05
CA LEU A 140 9.43 8.69 7.40
C LEU A 140 9.56 7.26 7.95
N HIS A 141 8.55 6.40 7.73
CA HIS A 141 8.60 4.99 8.08
C HIS A 141 9.67 4.22 7.29
N ALA A 142 9.87 4.48 6.00
CA ALA A 142 10.92 3.83 5.21
C ALA A 142 12.32 4.25 5.69
N ILE A 143 12.52 5.53 5.97
CA ILE A 143 13.76 6.06 6.55
C ILE A 143 13.94 5.55 7.98
N GLN A 144 12.90 5.53 8.80
CA GLN A 144 12.93 4.97 10.15
C GLN A 144 13.20 3.46 10.15
N ARG A 145 12.64 2.70 9.22
CA ARG A 145 12.98 1.28 9.02
C ARG A 145 14.44 1.08 8.63
N PHE A 146 14.94 1.88 7.71
CA PHE A 146 16.36 1.87 7.37
C PHE A 146 17.24 2.12 8.58
N PHE A 147 16.85 3.09 9.44
CA PHE A 147 17.59 3.44 10.64
C PHE A 147 17.25 2.60 11.87
N SER A 148 16.11 1.88 11.94
CA SER A 148 15.74 1.02 13.06
C SER A 148 16.58 -0.26 13.16
N ASN A 149 17.20 -0.68 12.07
CA ASN A 149 18.24 -1.71 12.12
C ASN A 149 19.52 -1.25 12.86
N PHE A 150 19.56 0.01 13.29
CA PHE A 150 20.63 0.61 14.05
C PHE A 150 20.07 0.99 15.42
N SER A 151 20.25 0.11 16.41
CA SER A 151 19.85 0.19 17.81
C SER A 151 19.30 1.50 18.43
N ASP A 152 18.33 1.33 19.30
CA ASP A 152 17.30 2.18 19.88
C ASP A 152 17.74 3.29 20.85
N ASP A 153 19.01 3.65 20.98
CA ASP A 153 19.45 4.65 21.97
C ASP A 153 19.94 5.95 21.34
N GLN A 154 19.12 6.97 21.52
CA GLN A 154 19.37 8.42 21.38
C GLN A 154 19.41 8.99 19.95
N ASN A 155 18.56 10.03 19.73
CA ASN A 155 18.49 10.90 18.54
C ASN A 155 19.87 11.38 18.00
N THR A 156 20.88 11.45 18.84
CA THR A 156 22.24 11.91 18.50
C THR A 156 23.03 10.85 17.73
N GLU A 157 22.81 9.57 17.99
CA GLU A 157 23.52 8.47 17.33
C GLU A 157 22.99 8.23 15.92
N LEU A 158 21.69 8.33 15.72
CA LEU A 158 21.04 8.27 14.40
C LEU A 158 21.53 9.39 13.48
N LYS A 159 21.67 10.61 14.01
CA LYS A 159 22.23 11.76 13.27
C LYS A 159 23.68 11.52 12.86
N THR A 160 24.49 10.98 13.75
CA THR A 160 25.92 10.69 13.48
C THR A 160 26.05 9.62 12.39
N ARG A 161 25.23 8.58 12.43
CA ARG A 161 25.23 7.52 11.42
C ARG A 161 24.72 8.01 10.07
N PHE A 162 23.69 8.85 10.06
CA PHE A 162 23.23 9.50 8.83
C PHE A 162 24.33 10.33 8.19
N LEU A 163 25.03 11.15 8.95
CA LEU A 163 26.14 11.98 8.45
C LEU A 163 27.32 11.12 7.95
N GLN A 164 27.60 9.97 8.60
CA GLN A 164 28.59 9.01 8.11
C GLN A 164 28.17 8.41 6.77
N LEU A 165 26.89 8.03 6.63
CA LEU A 165 26.35 7.51 5.37
C LEU A 165 26.37 8.59 4.29
N TRP A 166 25.92 9.81 4.64
CA TRP A 166 25.93 10.94 3.72
C TRP A 166 27.31 11.22 3.16
N SER A 167 28.34 11.15 3.98
CA SER A 167 29.74 11.37 3.55
C SER A 167 30.23 10.31 2.53
N LYS A 168 29.54 9.19 2.40
CA LYS A 168 29.83 8.11 1.44
C LYS A 168 29.03 8.23 0.14
N MET A 169 28.01 9.10 0.08
CA MET A 169 27.10 9.19 -1.07
C MET A 169 27.83 9.57 -2.36
N GLY A 170 28.81 10.46 -2.32
CA GLY A 170 29.66 10.78 -3.47
C GLY A 170 30.44 9.57 -3.99
N ALA A 171 31.03 8.78 -3.08
CA ALA A 171 31.74 7.56 -3.46
C ALA A 171 30.80 6.50 -4.04
N ILE A 172 29.58 6.34 -3.48
CA ILE A 172 28.55 5.44 -4.00
C ILE A 172 28.14 5.89 -5.42
N TYR A 173 27.91 7.19 -5.64
CA TYR A 173 27.57 7.75 -6.94
C TYR A 173 28.65 7.44 -7.99
N HIS A 174 29.93 7.65 -7.68
CA HIS A 174 31.02 7.38 -8.62
C HIS A 174 31.20 5.87 -8.89
N ASP A 175 31.19 5.02 -7.86
CA ASP A 175 31.29 3.56 -8.02
C ASP A 175 30.11 3.02 -8.87
N PHE A 176 28.90 3.48 -8.61
CA PHE A 176 27.71 3.10 -9.37
C PHE A 176 27.83 3.47 -10.85
N ASN A 177 28.18 4.72 -11.15
CA ASN A 177 28.40 5.17 -12.53
C ASN A 177 29.54 4.41 -13.24
N GLN A 178 30.60 4.07 -12.52
CA GLN A 178 31.69 3.27 -13.06
C GLN A 178 31.25 1.85 -13.39
N ARG A 179 30.48 1.21 -12.50
CA ARG A 179 29.91 -0.15 -12.72
C ARG A 179 29.00 -0.16 -13.95
N LEU A 180 28.08 0.77 -14.08
CA LEU A 180 27.21 0.87 -15.24
C LEU A 180 28.01 1.12 -16.52
N SER A 181 28.95 2.04 -16.48
CA SER A 181 29.83 2.38 -17.60
C SER A 181 30.60 1.17 -18.12
N SER A 182 31.13 0.34 -17.21
CA SER A 182 31.86 -0.90 -17.59
C SER A 182 31.00 -1.91 -18.34
N GLN A 183 29.66 -1.87 -18.12
CA GLN A 183 28.67 -2.70 -18.78
C GLN A 183 28.09 -2.06 -20.06
N GLY A 184 28.52 -0.85 -20.46
CA GLY A 184 27.88 -0.09 -21.55
C GLY A 184 26.49 0.43 -21.21
N LEU A 185 26.14 0.50 -19.91
CA LEU A 185 24.84 0.90 -19.39
C LEU A 185 24.90 2.28 -18.73
N ALA A 186 23.73 2.89 -18.57
CA ALA A 186 23.55 4.13 -17.80
C ALA A 186 22.09 4.22 -17.28
N TYR A 187 21.82 5.06 -16.30
CA TYR A 187 20.48 5.58 -16.05
C TYR A 187 20.28 6.86 -16.90
N GLU A 188 19.05 7.32 -17.01
CA GLU A 188 18.67 8.35 -17.98
C GLU A 188 19.45 9.65 -17.78
N GLY A 189 19.56 10.17 -16.56
CA GLY A 189 20.28 11.40 -16.25
C GLY A 189 21.78 11.33 -16.57
N ALA A 190 22.43 10.20 -16.24
CA ALA A 190 23.84 9.99 -16.57
C ALA A 190 24.07 9.97 -18.08
N LEU A 191 23.19 9.33 -18.84
CA LEU A 191 23.24 9.33 -20.29
C LEU A 191 23.08 10.75 -20.85
N TYR A 192 22.11 11.52 -20.36
CA TYR A 192 21.86 12.88 -20.81
C TYR A 192 23.07 13.80 -20.47
N ARG A 193 23.64 13.66 -19.28
CA ARG A 193 24.84 14.43 -18.88
C ARG A 193 26.02 14.12 -19.78
N GLU A 194 26.28 12.85 -20.08
CA GLU A 194 27.35 12.45 -20.99
C GLU A 194 27.17 13.09 -22.38
N VAL A 195 25.99 13.02 -22.96
CA VAL A 195 25.67 13.63 -24.25
C VAL A 195 25.83 15.15 -24.17
N ALA A 196 25.32 15.82 -23.15
CA ALA A 196 25.43 17.26 -22.99
C ALA A 196 26.88 17.74 -22.77
N GLN A 197 27.75 16.89 -22.23
CA GLN A 197 29.19 17.21 -22.00
C GLN A 197 30.06 16.81 -23.18
N SER A 198 29.59 15.94 -24.08
CA SER A 198 30.34 15.53 -25.26
C SER A 198 30.51 16.70 -26.24
N ASP A 199 31.59 16.67 -27.03
CA ASP A 199 31.77 17.63 -28.08
C ASP A 199 30.87 17.27 -29.28
N LEU A 200 29.65 17.79 -29.23
CA LEU A 200 28.64 17.59 -30.28
C LEU A 200 29.01 18.35 -31.60
N THR A 201 30.04 19.22 -31.56
CA THR A 201 30.44 20.02 -32.74
C THR A 201 31.32 19.22 -33.71
N SER A 202 32.06 18.24 -33.19
CA SER A 202 33.04 17.44 -33.97
C SER A 202 32.49 16.11 -34.51
N GLY A 203 31.23 15.72 -34.15
CA GLY A 203 30.66 14.42 -34.50
C GLY A 203 29.78 14.45 -35.76
N ALA A 204 29.95 13.50 -36.66
CA ALA A 204 29.09 13.28 -37.83
C ALA A 204 27.60 13.01 -37.51
N GLN A 205 27.27 12.84 -36.24
CA GLN A 205 25.93 12.47 -35.73
C GLN A 205 24.91 13.60 -35.75
N LEU A 206 25.34 14.88 -35.57
CA LEU A 206 24.46 16.06 -35.71
C LEU A 206 24.12 16.43 -37.16
N SER A 207 24.63 15.67 -38.14
CA SER A 207 24.44 15.95 -39.57
C SER A 207 23.15 15.35 -40.16
N ASN A 208 22.37 14.59 -39.39
CA ASN A 208 21.20 13.87 -39.94
C ASN A 208 20.07 14.81 -40.37
N TYR A 209 19.91 15.93 -39.69
CA TYR A 209 18.85 16.90 -39.95
C TYR A 209 19.41 18.31 -40.14
N SER A 210 18.79 19.06 -41.05
CA SER A 210 19.14 20.45 -41.29
C SER A 210 18.68 21.35 -40.12
N ASN A 211 17.48 21.05 -39.58
CA ASN A 211 16.89 21.83 -38.49
C ASN A 211 16.20 20.93 -37.48
N TYR A 212 16.23 21.34 -36.21
CA TYR A 212 15.51 20.77 -35.08
C TYR A 212 14.48 21.77 -34.57
N LEU A 213 13.20 21.42 -34.63
CA LEU A 213 12.10 22.27 -34.18
C LEU A 213 11.61 21.76 -32.84
N PHE A 214 11.84 22.52 -31.77
CA PHE A 214 11.43 22.19 -30.41
C PHE A 214 10.04 22.77 -30.14
N VAL A 215 9.04 21.91 -29.94
CA VAL A 215 7.64 22.33 -29.88
C VAL A 215 7.01 22.00 -28.54
N GLY A 216 6.49 23.02 -27.85
CA GLY A 216 5.65 22.87 -26.67
C GLY A 216 6.34 22.39 -25.42
N PHE A 217 7.60 22.76 -25.23
CA PHE A 217 8.33 22.59 -23.98
C PHE A 217 7.87 23.61 -22.94
N ASN A 218 8.13 23.33 -21.66
CA ASN A 218 7.86 24.23 -20.55
C ASN A 218 9.14 24.41 -19.71
N LEU A 219 9.31 23.59 -18.69
CA LEU A 219 10.55 23.54 -17.92
C LEU A 219 11.56 22.70 -18.70
N ILE A 220 12.76 23.24 -18.96
CA ILE A 220 13.87 22.50 -19.56
C ILE A 220 15.01 22.37 -18.55
N GLN A 221 15.56 21.17 -18.45
CA GLN A 221 16.66 20.85 -17.54
C GLN A 221 17.99 21.37 -18.11
N LYS A 222 19.02 21.51 -17.27
CA LYS A 222 20.30 22.10 -17.68
C LYS A 222 20.99 21.30 -18.81
N VAL A 223 20.85 19.97 -18.80
CA VAL A 223 21.35 19.13 -19.91
C VAL A 223 20.65 19.45 -21.24
N GLU A 224 19.33 19.66 -21.20
CA GLU A 224 18.52 20.05 -22.37
C GLU A 224 18.88 21.47 -22.83
N GLN A 225 19.00 22.42 -21.86
CA GLN A 225 19.42 23.80 -22.17
C GLN A 225 20.77 23.83 -22.90
N ARG A 226 21.73 23.01 -22.45
CA ARG A 226 23.03 22.94 -23.09
C ARG A 226 22.94 22.37 -24.51
N LEU A 227 22.18 21.32 -24.73
CA LEU A 227 21.95 20.77 -26.06
C LEU A 227 21.27 21.79 -26.98
N PHE A 228 20.22 22.45 -26.50
CA PHE A 228 19.49 23.47 -27.26
C PHE A 228 20.39 24.64 -27.65
N LYS A 229 21.23 25.10 -26.71
CA LYS A 229 22.19 26.15 -26.95
C LYS A 229 23.22 25.78 -28.02
N THR A 230 23.76 24.55 -27.95
CA THR A 230 24.71 24.05 -28.95
C THR A 230 24.10 23.97 -30.36
N LEU A 231 22.83 23.50 -30.44
CA LEU A 231 22.11 23.44 -31.71
C LEU A 231 21.76 24.83 -32.27
N ARG A 232 21.42 25.79 -31.38
CA ARG A 232 21.15 27.17 -31.77
C ARG A 232 22.40 27.90 -32.24
N GLU A 233 23.55 27.70 -31.60
CA GLU A 233 24.83 28.26 -32.01
C GLU A 233 25.27 27.74 -33.44
N GLN A 234 24.70 26.63 -33.87
CA GLN A 234 24.87 26.08 -35.23
C GLN A 234 23.78 26.50 -36.24
N ASP A 235 22.88 27.41 -35.84
CA ASP A 235 21.69 27.83 -36.59
C ASP A 235 20.79 26.64 -37.01
N LYS A 236 20.73 25.58 -36.16
CA LYS A 236 19.92 24.37 -36.40
C LYS A 236 18.74 24.22 -35.51
N ALA A 237 18.42 25.16 -34.62
CA ALA A 237 17.34 25.04 -33.64
C ALA A 237 16.34 26.17 -33.73
N SER A 238 15.05 25.84 -33.76
CA SER A 238 13.92 26.75 -33.69
C SER A 238 12.97 26.32 -32.57
N PHE A 239 12.30 27.28 -31.93
CA PHE A 239 11.52 27.05 -30.73
C PHE A 239 10.09 27.56 -30.85
N TYR A 240 9.11 26.73 -30.48
CA TYR A 240 7.69 27.05 -30.45
C TYR A 240 7.15 26.85 -29.03
N TRP A 241 6.88 27.94 -28.31
CA TRP A 241 6.38 27.92 -26.94
C TRP A 241 4.87 28.09 -26.93
N ASP A 242 4.19 27.26 -26.13
CA ASP A 242 2.74 27.34 -25.95
C ASP A 242 2.42 27.93 -24.56
N PHE A 243 1.85 29.12 -24.54
CA PHE A 243 1.51 29.85 -23.31
C PHE A 243 0.34 30.83 -23.58
N ASP A 244 -0.11 31.51 -22.55
CA ASP A 244 -1.05 32.64 -22.68
C ASP A 244 -0.55 33.84 -21.91
N LEU A 245 -0.79 35.04 -22.45
CA LEU A 245 -0.34 36.30 -21.86
C LEU A 245 -0.93 36.57 -20.48
N SER A 246 -2.11 36.00 -20.19
CA SER A 246 -2.79 36.16 -18.90
C SER A 246 -1.99 35.60 -17.72
N TYR A 247 -1.29 34.48 -17.89
CA TYR A 247 -0.52 33.87 -16.84
C TYR A 247 1.01 33.98 -17.01
N LEU A 248 1.48 34.51 -18.14
CA LEU A 248 2.93 34.58 -18.40
C LEU A 248 3.67 35.44 -17.37
N ASN A 249 3.04 36.49 -16.85
CA ASN A 249 3.65 37.46 -15.93
C ASN A 249 3.08 37.36 -14.50
N THR A 250 1.97 36.65 -14.28
CA THR A 250 1.20 36.72 -13.03
C THR A 250 1.20 35.41 -12.22
N HIS A 251 1.54 34.31 -12.86
CA HIS A 251 1.43 32.97 -12.25
C HIS A 251 2.72 32.17 -12.42
N ASP A 252 2.89 31.18 -11.52
CA ASP A 252 3.97 30.20 -11.60
C ASP A 252 3.97 29.45 -12.94
N ALA A 253 2.80 29.29 -13.57
CA ALA A 253 2.63 28.64 -14.86
C ALA A 253 3.49 29.25 -15.98
N GLY A 254 3.66 30.55 -16.00
CA GLY A 254 4.44 31.27 -17.03
C GLY A 254 5.90 31.52 -16.68
N PHE A 255 6.28 31.32 -15.42
CA PHE A 255 7.58 31.76 -14.90
C PHE A 255 8.76 31.19 -15.68
N TYR A 256 8.80 29.88 -15.89
CA TYR A 256 9.90 29.22 -16.59
C TYR A 256 9.90 29.48 -18.09
N ILE A 257 8.74 29.53 -18.72
CA ILE A 257 8.64 29.86 -20.17
C ILE A 257 9.20 31.25 -20.42
N LYS A 258 8.81 32.23 -19.59
CA LYS A 258 9.33 33.59 -19.72
C LYS A 258 10.85 33.66 -19.60
N GLN A 259 11.43 32.90 -18.67
CA GLN A 259 12.87 32.81 -18.48
C GLN A 259 13.54 32.13 -19.67
N GLN A 260 12.97 31.04 -20.19
CA GLN A 260 13.55 30.30 -21.30
C GLN A 260 13.48 31.06 -22.64
N MET A 261 12.43 31.86 -22.86
CA MET A 261 12.31 32.66 -24.10
C MET A 261 13.40 33.71 -24.24
N VAL A 262 14.11 34.09 -23.16
CA VAL A 262 15.27 35.00 -23.24
C VAL A 262 16.40 34.33 -24.02
N ASP A 263 16.72 33.09 -23.71
CA ASP A 263 17.79 32.33 -24.37
C ASP A 263 17.30 31.62 -25.65
N PHE A 264 16.02 31.26 -25.73
CA PHE A 264 15.40 30.50 -26.80
C PHE A 264 14.15 31.22 -27.31
N PRO A 265 14.27 32.24 -28.17
CA PRO A 265 13.13 33.03 -28.65
C PRO A 265 12.12 32.20 -29.41
N CYS A 266 10.84 32.57 -29.29
CA CYS A 266 9.74 31.91 -29.99
C CYS A 266 9.73 32.28 -31.47
N GLU A 267 9.43 31.30 -32.33
CA GLU A 267 9.27 31.52 -33.79
C GLU A 267 7.99 32.21 -34.17
N LEU A 268 6.92 32.01 -33.37
CA LEU A 268 5.64 32.68 -33.55
C LEU A 268 5.66 34.07 -32.89
N ASP A 269 4.88 35.01 -33.46
CA ASP A 269 4.74 36.36 -32.89
C ASP A 269 4.08 36.31 -31.50
N ILE A 270 4.85 36.55 -30.45
CA ILE A 270 4.41 36.51 -29.06
C ILE A 270 3.41 37.63 -28.71
N THR A 271 3.23 38.64 -29.59
CA THR A 271 2.27 39.72 -29.43
C THR A 271 0.91 39.40 -30.04
N ASP A 272 0.82 38.35 -30.82
CA ASP A 272 -0.43 37.93 -31.46
C ASP A 272 -1.42 37.35 -30.43
N LYS A 273 -2.42 38.14 -30.10
CA LYS A 273 -3.47 37.77 -29.17
C LYS A 273 -4.37 36.64 -29.66
N SER A 274 -4.40 36.36 -30.97
CA SER A 274 -5.16 35.21 -31.48
C SER A 274 -4.50 33.87 -31.09
N ILE A 275 -3.18 33.88 -30.82
CA ILE A 275 -2.41 32.73 -30.39
C ILE A 275 -2.27 32.73 -28.87
N TYR A 276 -1.91 33.88 -28.28
CA TYR A 276 -1.44 34.00 -26.90
C TYR A 276 -2.35 34.81 -25.95
N GLY A 277 -3.55 35.17 -26.40
CA GLY A 277 -4.57 35.89 -25.61
C GLY A 277 -5.89 35.13 -25.46
N CYS A 278 -5.83 33.80 -25.48
CA CYS A 278 -7.04 32.94 -25.53
C CYS A 278 -7.83 32.90 -24.21
N PHE A 279 -7.20 33.21 -23.08
CA PHE A 279 -7.91 33.34 -21.80
C PHE A 279 -8.78 34.59 -21.71
N ASP A 280 -8.54 35.63 -22.52
CA ASP A 280 -9.36 36.82 -22.55
C ASP A 280 -10.77 36.56 -23.13
N TYR A 281 -10.98 35.47 -23.85
CA TYR A 281 -12.31 35.12 -24.38
C TYR A 281 -13.21 34.55 -23.26
N PRO A 282 -14.52 34.88 -23.25
CA PRO A 282 -15.45 34.32 -22.28
C PRO A 282 -15.50 32.80 -22.31
N LYS A 283 -15.50 32.19 -21.14
CA LYS A 283 -15.55 30.72 -20.94
C LYS A 283 -16.68 30.37 -19.99
N GLU A 284 -17.31 29.22 -20.24
CA GLU A 284 -18.23 28.58 -19.30
C GLU A 284 -17.44 27.65 -18.39
N ILE A 285 -17.33 27.95 -17.10
CA ILE A 285 -16.59 27.15 -16.11
C ILE A 285 -17.55 26.64 -15.06
N ARG A 286 -17.67 25.33 -14.94
CA ARG A 286 -18.49 24.66 -13.93
C ARG A 286 -17.60 23.94 -12.92
N TYR A 287 -17.78 24.26 -11.65
CA TYR A 287 -17.16 23.57 -10.52
C TYR A 287 -18.18 22.64 -9.89
N ILE A 288 -17.87 21.35 -9.83
CA ILE A 288 -18.80 20.34 -9.35
C ILE A 288 -18.16 19.58 -8.19
N SER A 289 -18.78 19.69 -7.01
CA SER A 289 -18.39 18.87 -5.86
C SER A 289 -19.12 17.54 -5.90
N ALA A 290 -18.40 16.47 -5.60
CA ALA A 290 -18.93 15.12 -5.48
C ALA A 290 -18.48 14.46 -4.19
N THR A 291 -19.28 13.57 -3.63
CA THR A 291 -18.91 12.85 -2.39
C THR A 291 -17.94 11.69 -2.64
N THR A 292 -17.89 11.17 -3.87
CA THR A 292 -17.02 10.06 -4.24
C THR A 292 -16.51 10.20 -5.67
N GLU A 293 -15.38 9.59 -5.97
CA GLU A 293 -14.86 9.52 -7.34
C GLU A 293 -15.78 8.73 -8.27
N ASN A 294 -16.47 7.68 -7.75
CA ASN A 294 -17.46 6.94 -8.53
C ASN A 294 -18.62 7.83 -9.01
N ALA A 295 -19.09 8.78 -8.17
CA ALA A 295 -20.10 9.75 -8.56
C ALA A 295 -19.63 10.67 -9.69
N GLN A 296 -18.34 11.05 -9.68
CA GLN A 296 -17.73 11.83 -10.76
C GLN A 296 -17.70 11.05 -12.07
N GLY A 297 -17.28 9.77 -12.03
CA GLY A 297 -17.27 8.91 -13.22
C GLY A 297 -18.67 8.74 -13.83
N ARG A 298 -19.70 8.56 -13.00
CA ARG A 298 -21.09 8.48 -13.47
C ARG A 298 -21.61 9.78 -14.09
N TYR A 299 -21.16 10.92 -13.60
CA TYR A 299 -21.54 12.22 -14.16
C TYR A 299 -21.03 12.41 -15.59
N VAL A 300 -19.95 11.75 -15.98
CA VAL A 300 -19.40 11.82 -17.35
C VAL A 300 -20.45 11.46 -18.39
N SER A 301 -21.27 10.45 -18.14
CA SER A 301 -22.35 10.05 -19.07
C SER A 301 -23.36 11.18 -19.32
N GLN A 302 -23.80 11.83 -18.25
CA GLN A 302 -24.71 12.98 -18.36
C GLN A 302 -24.02 14.15 -19.05
N TRP A 303 -22.79 14.47 -18.66
CA TRP A 303 -22.02 15.58 -19.24
C TRP A 303 -21.81 15.45 -20.75
N LEU A 304 -21.59 14.21 -21.24
CA LEU A 304 -21.44 13.92 -22.66
C LEU A 304 -22.76 14.10 -23.42
N ARG A 305 -23.89 13.65 -22.83
CA ARG A 305 -25.23 13.84 -23.43
C ARG A 305 -25.67 15.30 -23.44
N ASP A 306 -25.35 16.03 -22.38
CA ASP A 306 -25.61 17.47 -22.30
C ASP A 306 -24.86 18.19 -23.43
N ALA A 307 -25.59 19.05 -24.20
CA ALA A 307 -25.05 19.76 -25.35
C ALA A 307 -24.43 18.85 -26.46
N HIS A 308 -24.79 17.56 -26.51
CA HIS A 308 -24.32 16.61 -27.52
C HIS A 308 -22.78 16.57 -27.69
N ARG A 309 -22.01 16.67 -26.58
CA ARG A 309 -20.52 16.72 -26.62
C ARG A 309 -19.87 15.47 -27.21
N TYR A 310 -20.63 14.38 -27.33
CA TYR A 310 -20.20 13.14 -27.97
C TYR A 310 -20.14 13.24 -29.49
N ALA A 311 -20.87 14.20 -30.12
CA ALA A 311 -21.02 14.27 -31.59
C ALA A 311 -19.71 14.64 -32.30
N ASP A 312 -18.87 15.50 -31.69
CA ASP A 312 -17.51 15.79 -32.19
C ASP A 312 -16.48 15.43 -31.12
N GLY A 313 -16.18 14.15 -31.04
CA GLY A 313 -15.28 13.60 -30.06
C GLY A 313 -13.86 14.16 -30.08
N ARG A 314 -13.38 14.66 -31.22
CA ARG A 314 -12.03 15.26 -31.34
C ARG A 314 -11.87 16.54 -30.50
N GLN A 315 -12.96 17.26 -30.28
CA GLN A 315 -12.96 18.50 -29.50
C GLN A 315 -13.28 18.28 -28.01
N THR A 316 -13.53 17.02 -27.62
CA THR A 316 -13.96 16.65 -26.26
C THR A 316 -12.88 15.82 -25.54
N ALA A 317 -12.45 16.31 -24.39
CA ALA A 317 -11.49 15.64 -23.53
C ALA A 317 -12.06 15.33 -22.14
N ILE A 318 -11.90 14.10 -21.71
CA ILE A 318 -12.11 13.61 -20.33
C ILE A 318 -10.73 13.44 -19.71
N VAL A 319 -10.38 14.35 -18.80
CA VAL A 319 -9.05 14.39 -18.21
C VAL A 319 -9.12 13.93 -16.74
N MET A 320 -8.35 12.92 -16.40
CA MET A 320 -8.31 12.36 -15.06
C MET A 320 -7.07 12.85 -14.31
N CYS A 321 -7.25 13.55 -13.19
CA CYS A 321 -6.17 13.88 -12.27
C CYS A 321 -5.75 12.65 -11.45
N ASN A 322 -6.70 11.72 -11.23
CA ASN A 322 -6.44 10.38 -10.69
C ASN A 322 -6.75 9.33 -11.77
N GLU A 323 -5.72 8.74 -12.36
CA GLU A 323 -5.85 7.78 -13.45
C GLU A 323 -6.48 6.44 -13.04
N SER A 324 -6.56 6.15 -11.73
CA SER A 324 -7.25 4.96 -11.21
C SER A 324 -8.75 4.95 -11.50
N LEU A 325 -9.32 6.12 -11.87
CA LEU A 325 -10.72 6.26 -12.32
C LEU A 325 -10.99 5.69 -13.70
N LEU A 326 -9.98 5.36 -14.49
CA LEU A 326 -10.16 4.93 -15.87
C LEU A 326 -11.22 3.82 -16.05
N PRO A 327 -11.23 2.71 -15.27
CA PRO A 327 -12.24 1.67 -15.43
C PRO A 327 -13.66 2.19 -15.16
N THR A 328 -13.82 3.04 -14.13
CA THR A 328 -15.14 3.65 -13.84
C THR A 328 -15.60 4.53 -14.99
N VAL A 329 -14.71 5.33 -15.57
CA VAL A 329 -15.03 6.22 -16.70
C VAL A 329 -15.42 5.39 -17.92
N ILE A 330 -14.67 4.34 -18.26
CA ILE A 330 -14.98 3.46 -19.40
C ILE A 330 -16.38 2.84 -19.26
N HIS A 331 -16.71 2.31 -18.09
CA HIS A 331 -18.02 1.71 -17.84
C HIS A 331 -19.18 2.73 -17.76
N CYS A 332 -18.88 4.03 -17.66
CA CYS A 332 -19.86 5.09 -17.61
C CYS A 332 -20.00 5.85 -18.92
N LEU A 333 -19.27 5.47 -19.97
CA LEU A 333 -19.46 6.06 -21.29
C LEU A 333 -20.85 5.68 -21.83
N PRO A 334 -21.60 6.66 -22.40
CA PRO A 334 -22.92 6.37 -22.95
C PRO A 334 -22.82 5.65 -24.29
N ASP A 335 -23.86 4.86 -24.62
CA ASP A 335 -23.95 4.04 -25.83
C ASP A 335 -23.89 4.87 -27.14
N GLU A 336 -24.16 6.17 -27.05
CA GLU A 336 -24.11 7.10 -28.18
C GLU A 336 -22.66 7.44 -28.60
N VAL A 337 -21.65 7.02 -27.83
CA VAL A 337 -20.23 7.26 -28.14
C VAL A 337 -19.69 6.13 -29.00
N ASP A 338 -19.50 6.41 -30.28
CA ASP A 338 -18.98 5.42 -31.24
C ASP A 338 -17.50 5.13 -31.09
N LYS A 339 -16.68 6.17 -30.82
CA LYS A 339 -15.23 6.08 -30.78
C LYS A 339 -14.66 6.80 -29.56
N VAL A 340 -13.74 6.10 -28.89
CA VAL A 340 -13.01 6.61 -27.73
C VAL A 340 -11.52 6.32 -27.94
N ASN A 341 -10.71 7.33 -27.71
CA ASN A 341 -9.26 7.16 -27.62
C ASN A 341 -8.82 7.23 -26.15
N ILE A 342 -8.40 6.11 -25.61
CA ILE A 342 -7.92 6.00 -24.23
C ILE A 342 -6.39 6.04 -24.27
N THR A 343 -5.82 6.99 -23.57
CA THR A 343 -4.39 7.28 -23.63
C THR A 343 -3.63 6.86 -22.41
N THR A 344 -4.29 6.85 -21.26
CA THR A 344 -3.79 6.20 -20.05
C THR A 344 -3.90 4.69 -20.25
N GLY A 345 -2.84 3.95 -19.98
CA GLY A 345 -2.92 2.49 -20.03
C GLY A 345 -3.87 1.95 -18.95
N TYR A 346 -4.48 0.80 -19.23
CA TYR A 346 -5.28 0.08 -18.24
C TYR A 346 -4.35 -0.43 -17.12
N PRO A 347 -4.61 -0.14 -15.84
CA PRO A 347 -3.76 -0.60 -14.76
C PRO A 347 -3.74 -2.13 -14.68
N LEU A 348 -2.57 -2.75 -14.84
CA LEU A 348 -2.46 -4.22 -14.76
C LEU A 348 -2.97 -4.77 -13.42
N SER A 349 -2.79 -4.01 -12.34
CA SER A 349 -3.26 -4.34 -10.99
C SER A 349 -4.77 -4.54 -10.89
N GLN A 350 -5.55 -3.94 -11.78
CA GLN A 350 -7.02 -4.08 -11.83
C GLN A 350 -7.48 -5.20 -12.78
N SER A 351 -6.55 -5.87 -13.45
CA SER A 351 -6.87 -6.99 -14.33
C SER A 351 -7.04 -8.29 -13.55
N PRO A 352 -7.90 -9.22 -14.00
CA PRO A 352 -7.97 -10.56 -13.42
C PRO A 352 -6.64 -11.32 -13.50
N VAL A 353 -5.77 -11.01 -14.47
CA VAL A 353 -4.43 -11.61 -14.60
C VAL A 353 -3.56 -11.29 -13.38
N SER A 354 -3.65 -10.08 -12.85
CA SER A 354 -2.89 -9.71 -11.65
C SER A 354 -3.35 -10.49 -10.42
N SER A 355 -4.66 -10.70 -10.27
CA SER A 355 -5.19 -11.52 -9.17
C SER A 355 -4.76 -12.99 -9.29
N LEU A 356 -4.66 -13.52 -10.51
CA LEU A 356 -4.11 -14.86 -10.74
C LEU A 356 -2.65 -14.95 -10.32
N ILE A 357 -1.81 -14.01 -10.76
CA ILE A 357 -0.38 -13.97 -10.40
C ILE A 357 -0.24 -13.93 -8.87
N GLN A 358 -1.01 -13.08 -8.19
CA GLN A 358 -0.97 -12.99 -6.74
C GLN A 358 -1.41 -14.31 -6.07
N GLN A 359 -2.50 -14.92 -6.53
CA GLN A 359 -2.95 -16.21 -5.98
C GLN A 359 -1.94 -17.34 -6.21
N LEU A 360 -1.24 -17.35 -7.35
CA LEU A 360 -0.16 -18.32 -7.60
C LEU A 360 1.00 -18.14 -6.63
N ILE A 361 1.41 -16.91 -6.37
CA ILE A 361 2.46 -16.59 -5.40
C ILE A 361 2.03 -17.01 -4.00
N ASP A 362 0.81 -16.63 -3.58
CA ASP A 362 0.27 -16.97 -2.27
C ASP A 362 0.11 -18.48 -2.09
N LEU A 363 -0.28 -19.21 -3.14
CA LEU A 363 -0.35 -20.67 -3.12
C LEU A 363 1.01 -21.31 -2.82
N ARG A 364 2.09 -20.76 -3.37
CA ARG A 364 3.46 -21.29 -3.17
C ARG A 364 4.08 -20.87 -1.84
N ILE A 365 3.90 -19.63 -1.42
CA ILE A 365 4.53 -19.07 -0.23
C ILE A 365 3.72 -19.41 1.02
N LEU A 366 2.42 -19.14 1.01
CA LEU A 366 1.53 -19.28 2.16
C LEU A 366 0.77 -20.62 2.15
N GLY A 367 0.43 -21.08 0.96
CA GLY A 367 -0.40 -22.27 0.77
C GLY A 367 0.37 -23.58 0.86
N TYR A 368 1.69 -23.60 0.66
CA TYR A 368 2.48 -24.84 0.71
C TYR A 368 3.08 -25.08 2.09
N ASP A 369 2.59 -26.13 2.76
CA ASP A 369 3.10 -26.58 4.05
C ASP A 369 4.35 -27.47 3.84
N ARG A 370 5.53 -26.90 4.07
CA ARG A 370 6.83 -27.59 3.89
C ARG A 370 7.00 -28.79 4.83
N LYS A 371 6.39 -28.74 6.03
CA LYS A 371 6.50 -29.81 7.04
C LYS A 371 5.74 -31.07 6.61
N TYR A 372 4.55 -30.90 6.04
CA TYR A 372 3.68 -32.00 5.62
C TYR A 372 3.73 -32.26 4.11
N GLN A 373 4.52 -31.48 3.36
CA GLN A 373 4.67 -31.54 1.90
C GLN A 373 3.31 -31.55 1.16
N ARG A 374 2.39 -30.70 1.62
CA ARG A 374 1.05 -30.61 1.07
C ARG A 374 0.59 -29.16 0.94
N PHE A 375 -0.29 -28.92 -0.02
CA PHE A 375 -0.96 -27.64 -0.15
C PHE A 375 -2.16 -27.53 0.80
N ARG A 376 -2.33 -26.37 1.41
CA ARG A 376 -3.50 -26.04 2.21
C ARG A 376 -4.69 -25.90 1.26
N LYS A 377 -5.78 -26.62 1.57
CA LYS A 377 -6.96 -26.74 0.71
C LYS A 377 -7.52 -25.36 0.30
N ARG A 378 -7.58 -24.40 1.22
CA ARG A 378 -8.10 -23.04 1.00
C ARG A 378 -7.41 -22.35 -0.17
N TYR A 379 -6.08 -22.31 -0.18
CA TYR A 379 -5.31 -21.64 -1.24
C TYR A 379 -5.41 -22.37 -2.58
N LEU A 380 -5.36 -23.70 -2.55
CA LEU A 380 -5.48 -24.50 -3.76
C LEU A 380 -6.86 -24.37 -4.40
N ASP A 381 -7.94 -24.47 -3.61
CA ASP A 381 -9.30 -24.35 -4.11
C ASP A 381 -9.57 -22.91 -4.64
N ALA A 382 -9.10 -21.87 -3.94
CA ALA A 382 -9.23 -20.49 -4.39
C ALA A 382 -8.56 -20.29 -5.76
N THR A 383 -7.34 -20.81 -5.93
CA THR A 383 -6.62 -20.71 -7.21
C THR A 383 -7.29 -21.53 -8.31
N LEU A 384 -7.74 -22.77 -8.02
CA LEU A 384 -8.46 -23.61 -8.98
C LEU A 384 -9.78 -22.99 -9.46
N CYS A 385 -10.46 -22.22 -8.62
CA CYS A 385 -11.70 -21.54 -8.98
C CYS A 385 -11.47 -20.23 -9.76
N HIS A 386 -10.21 -19.85 -10.03
CA HIS A 386 -9.94 -18.63 -10.76
C HIS A 386 -10.44 -18.72 -12.21
N PRO A 387 -11.17 -17.70 -12.74
CA PRO A 387 -11.82 -17.74 -14.06
C PRO A 387 -10.89 -18.14 -15.19
N HIS A 388 -9.64 -17.67 -15.19
CA HIS A 388 -8.67 -17.96 -16.26
C HIS A 388 -8.10 -19.40 -16.24
N LEU A 389 -8.34 -20.16 -15.18
CA LEU A 389 -7.99 -21.58 -15.14
C LEU A 389 -9.13 -22.47 -15.64
N SER A 390 -10.34 -21.93 -15.82
CA SER A 390 -11.52 -22.69 -16.29
C SER A 390 -11.36 -23.24 -17.72
N SER A 391 -10.51 -22.64 -18.53
CA SER A 391 -10.19 -23.12 -19.90
C SER A 391 -9.27 -24.34 -19.91
N ILE A 392 -8.66 -24.69 -18.78
CA ILE A 392 -7.77 -25.86 -18.65
C ILE A 392 -8.51 -26.98 -17.93
N PRO A 393 -8.40 -28.25 -18.37
CA PRO A 393 -9.04 -29.38 -17.66
C PRO A 393 -8.65 -29.41 -16.17
N ALA A 394 -9.64 -29.64 -15.28
CA ALA A 394 -9.45 -29.53 -13.83
C ALA A 394 -8.31 -30.40 -13.27
N LYS A 395 -8.11 -31.62 -13.84
CA LYS A 395 -7.00 -32.50 -13.46
C LYS A 395 -5.65 -31.90 -13.83
N GLU A 396 -5.52 -31.38 -15.05
CA GLU A 396 -4.29 -30.73 -15.55
C GLU A 396 -3.97 -29.47 -14.73
N SER A 397 -4.98 -28.64 -14.46
CA SER A 397 -4.83 -27.45 -13.61
C SER A 397 -4.30 -27.81 -12.24
N ARG A 398 -4.87 -28.86 -11.62
CA ARG A 398 -4.43 -29.31 -10.30
C ARG A 398 -3.01 -29.84 -10.32
N ASP A 399 -2.64 -30.65 -11.32
CA ASP A 399 -1.29 -31.21 -11.45
C ASP A 399 -0.25 -30.09 -11.66
N MET A 400 -0.57 -29.08 -12.45
CA MET A 400 0.28 -27.89 -12.66
C MET A 400 0.45 -27.05 -11.39
N LEU A 401 -0.64 -26.80 -10.66
CA LEU A 401 -0.61 -25.98 -9.44
C LEU A 401 0.14 -26.68 -8.29
N THR A 402 0.12 -28.01 -8.24
CA THR A 402 0.80 -28.78 -7.21
C THR A 402 2.23 -29.21 -7.57
N ASP A 403 2.72 -28.84 -8.76
CA ASP A 403 4.12 -29.10 -9.18
C ASP A 403 5.09 -28.21 -8.40
N THR A 404 5.81 -28.81 -7.44
CA THR A 404 6.84 -28.16 -6.63
C THR A 404 8.25 -28.33 -7.19
N SER A 405 8.42 -28.98 -8.33
CA SER A 405 9.75 -29.27 -8.91
C SER A 405 10.46 -28.04 -9.49
N LYS A 406 9.69 -27.02 -9.87
CA LYS A 406 10.21 -25.81 -10.50
C LYS A 406 10.33 -24.66 -9.49
N PRO A 407 11.32 -23.75 -9.65
CA PRO A 407 11.35 -22.48 -8.95
C PRO A 407 10.08 -21.63 -9.21
N LEU A 408 9.81 -20.68 -8.32
CA LEU A 408 8.56 -19.89 -8.33
C LEU A 408 8.29 -19.20 -9.68
N LEU A 409 9.25 -18.42 -10.19
CA LEU A 409 9.03 -17.64 -11.43
C LEU A 409 8.87 -18.52 -12.68
N PRO A 410 9.74 -19.51 -12.97
CA PRO A 410 9.54 -20.43 -14.09
C PRO A 410 8.23 -21.22 -14.00
N TRP A 411 7.77 -21.54 -12.79
CA TRP A 411 6.48 -22.19 -12.58
C TRP A 411 5.31 -21.29 -12.96
N ILE A 412 5.29 -20.02 -12.50
CA ILE A 412 4.28 -19.03 -12.88
C ILE A 412 4.28 -18.83 -14.41
N LEU A 413 5.45 -18.66 -15.04
CA LEU A 413 5.59 -18.51 -16.47
C LEU A 413 4.98 -19.69 -17.25
N GLY A 414 5.19 -20.92 -16.76
CA GLY A 414 4.60 -22.12 -17.35
C GLY A 414 3.08 -22.09 -17.33
N ILE A 415 2.48 -21.66 -16.23
CA ILE A 415 1.02 -21.56 -16.06
C ILE A 415 0.45 -20.47 -16.98
N LEU A 416 1.02 -19.25 -16.97
CA LEU A 416 0.57 -18.15 -17.82
C LEU A 416 0.65 -18.52 -19.30
N LYS A 417 1.73 -19.18 -19.73
CA LYS A 417 1.90 -19.66 -21.09
C LYS A 417 0.83 -20.71 -21.45
N ARG A 418 0.52 -21.62 -20.55
CA ARG A 418 -0.51 -22.66 -20.78
C ARG A 418 -1.90 -22.05 -20.90
N ILE A 419 -2.23 -21.04 -20.06
CA ILE A 419 -3.48 -20.28 -20.18
C ILE A 419 -3.58 -19.63 -21.55
N GLY A 420 -2.54 -18.94 -22.02
CA GLY A 420 -2.52 -18.31 -23.33
C GLY A 420 -2.65 -19.30 -24.51
N GLN A 421 -2.25 -20.56 -24.30
CA GLN A 421 -2.41 -21.61 -25.33
C GLN A 421 -3.77 -22.29 -25.33
N SER A 422 -4.48 -22.25 -24.19
CA SER A 422 -5.75 -22.98 -24.00
C SER A 422 -6.99 -22.10 -24.07
N THR A 423 -6.81 -20.78 -24.07
CA THR A 423 -7.94 -19.85 -24.10
C THR A 423 -8.41 -19.60 -25.51
N ASP A 424 -9.72 -19.69 -25.71
CA ASP A 424 -10.42 -19.23 -26.92
C ASP A 424 -10.90 -17.77 -26.77
N ASP A 425 -10.55 -17.13 -25.66
CA ASP A 425 -10.94 -15.75 -25.39
C ASP A 425 -10.25 -14.79 -26.35
N THR A 426 -11.05 -14.11 -27.14
CA THR A 426 -10.62 -13.14 -28.15
C THR A 426 -10.57 -11.72 -27.62
N ASP A 427 -10.84 -11.50 -26.32
CA ASP A 427 -10.74 -10.16 -25.71
C ASP A 427 -9.31 -9.63 -25.80
N PRO A 428 -9.06 -8.57 -26.61
CA PRO A 428 -7.72 -8.02 -26.78
C PRO A 428 -7.12 -7.50 -25.47
N LEU A 429 -7.95 -6.99 -24.55
CA LEU A 429 -7.49 -6.48 -23.26
C LEU A 429 -6.97 -7.61 -22.40
N PHE A 430 -7.67 -8.74 -22.33
CA PHE A 430 -7.20 -9.92 -21.61
C PHE A 430 -5.88 -10.42 -22.16
N GLN A 431 -5.78 -10.56 -23.49
CA GLN A 431 -4.56 -11.05 -24.15
C GLN A 431 -3.36 -10.14 -23.87
N GLU A 432 -3.55 -8.83 -23.94
CA GLU A 432 -2.47 -7.87 -23.65
C GLU A 432 -2.11 -7.86 -22.15
N CYS A 433 -3.10 -7.98 -21.23
CA CYS A 433 -2.84 -8.14 -19.80
C CYS A 433 -2.04 -9.41 -19.50
N LEU A 434 -2.37 -10.54 -20.15
CA LEU A 434 -1.64 -11.79 -20.02
C LEU A 434 -0.21 -11.67 -20.54
N PHE A 435 -0.03 -11.05 -21.69
CA PHE A 435 1.28 -10.79 -22.29
C PHE A 435 2.14 -9.88 -21.39
N ARG A 436 1.57 -8.82 -20.83
CA ARG A 436 2.26 -7.91 -19.91
C ARG A 436 2.63 -8.61 -18.60
N GLY A 437 1.71 -9.37 -18.02
CA GLY A 437 1.98 -10.18 -16.82
C GLY A 437 3.11 -11.18 -17.08
N TYR A 438 3.05 -11.92 -18.19
CA TYR A 438 4.11 -12.84 -18.60
C TYR A 438 5.47 -12.13 -18.78
N THR A 439 5.49 -11.00 -19.48
CA THR A 439 6.72 -10.24 -19.73
C THR A 439 7.34 -9.72 -18.43
N LEU A 440 6.51 -9.26 -17.48
CA LEU A 440 6.94 -8.80 -16.16
C LEU A 440 7.63 -9.93 -15.38
N ILE A 441 6.98 -11.09 -15.29
CA ILE A 441 7.52 -12.25 -14.56
C ILE A 441 8.78 -12.77 -15.27
N ASN A 442 8.80 -12.83 -16.60
CA ASN A 442 9.96 -13.26 -17.38
C ASN A 442 11.17 -12.33 -17.17
N ARG A 443 10.94 -11.02 -17.07
CA ARG A 443 11.98 -10.05 -16.77
C ARG A 443 12.62 -10.30 -15.40
N LEU A 444 11.81 -10.60 -14.37
CA LEU A 444 12.32 -10.97 -13.06
C LEU A 444 13.10 -12.29 -13.11
N ASP A 445 12.57 -13.29 -13.82
CA ASP A 445 13.24 -14.58 -13.96
C ASP A 445 14.62 -14.43 -14.63
N THR A 446 14.73 -13.58 -15.65
CA THR A 446 16.02 -13.27 -16.30
C THR A 446 17.00 -12.64 -15.30
N LEU A 447 16.57 -11.63 -14.52
CA LEU A 447 17.45 -11.00 -13.52
C LEU A 447 17.91 -11.96 -12.41
N VAL A 448 17.04 -12.89 -12.03
CA VAL A 448 17.40 -13.94 -11.04
C VAL A 448 18.41 -14.92 -11.67
N ASN A 449 18.20 -15.37 -12.89
CA ASN A 449 19.08 -16.31 -13.58
C ASN A 449 20.45 -15.70 -13.91
N ASP A 450 20.51 -14.41 -14.23
CA ASP A 450 21.75 -13.67 -14.49
C ASP A 450 22.53 -13.37 -13.18
N GLY A 451 21.92 -13.63 -12.01
CA GLY A 451 22.52 -13.36 -10.71
C GLY A 451 22.54 -11.88 -10.32
N ASP A 452 21.79 -11.04 -11.03
CA ASP A 452 21.61 -9.62 -10.71
C ASP A 452 20.64 -9.41 -9.56
N LEU A 453 19.62 -10.26 -9.44
CA LEU A 453 18.58 -10.22 -8.41
C LEU A 453 18.69 -11.46 -7.50
N ILE A 454 19.21 -11.25 -6.29
CA ILE A 454 19.33 -12.31 -5.25
C ILE A 454 18.40 -11.94 -4.10
N VAL A 455 17.22 -12.55 -4.07
CA VAL A 455 16.17 -12.26 -3.08
C VAL A 455 15.49 -13.55 -2.62
N ASN A 456 14.86 -13.48 -1.44
CA ASN A 456 14.00 -14.56 -0.96
C ASN A 456 12.59 -14.47 -1.57
N ASP A 457 11.75 -15.49 -1.37
CA ASP A 457 10.41 -15.57 -1.94
C ASP A 457 9.51 -14.42 -1.48
N ASN A 458 9.60 -13.97 -0.22
CA ASN A 458 8.78 -12.88 0.33
C ASN A 458 9.14 -11.54 -0.33
N THR A 459 10.44 -11.27 -0.51
CA THR A 459 10.88 -10.07 -1.24
C THR A 459 10.44 -10.12 -2.69
N LEU A 460 10.52 -11.28 -3.31
CA LEU A 460 10.07 -11.49 -4.68
C LEU A 460 8.57 -11.20 -4.82
N GLN A 461 7.75 -11.64 -3.86
CA GLN A 461 6.32 -11.31 -3.80
C GLN A 461 6.08 -9.81 -3.76
N ARG A 462 6.80 -9.07 -2.90
CA ARG A 462 6.68 -7.61 -2.80
C ARG A 462 7.09 -6.91 -4.08
N LEU A 463 8.20 -7.34 -4.70
CA LEU A 463 8.65 -6.80 -5.98
C LEU A 463 7.62 -7.04 -7.08
N VAL A 464 7.06 -8.24 -7.18
CA VAL A 464 6.00 -8.54 -8.15
C VAL A 464 4.78 -7.64 -7.91
N SER A 465 4.32 -7.52 -6.67
CA SER A 465 3.18 -6.68 -6.31
C SER A 465 3.43 -5.22 -6.68
N GLN A 466 4.60 -4.67 -6.39
CA GLN A 466 4.97 -3.30 -6.73
C GLN A 466 5.04 -3.08 -8.26
N LEU A 467 5.62 -4.03 -8.99
CA LEU A 467 5.71 -3.96 -10.43
C LEU A 467 4.34 -4.07 -11.11
N VAL A 468 3.47 -4.94 -10.62
CA VAL A 468 2.08 -5.06 -11.09
C VAL A 468 1.32 -3.75 -10.87
N GLN A 469 1.49 -3.11 -9.71
CA GLN A 469 0.86 -1.82 -9.41
C GLN A 469 1.34 -0.68 -10.31
N SER A 470 2.61 -0.69 -10.69
CA SER A 470 3.21 0.35 -11.54
C SER A 470 3.08 0.07 -13.05
N THR A 471 2.63 -1.13 -13.44
CA THR A 471 2.52 -1.52 -14.85
C THR A 471 1.16 -1.15 -15.41
N SER A 472 1.16 -0.49 -16.57
CA SER A 472 -0.04 -0.22 -17.35
C SER A 472 -0.03 -0.97 -18.67
N VAL A 473 -1.21 -1.36 -19.13
CA VAL A 473 -1.47 -2.06 -20.39
C VAL A 473 -1.95 -1.04 -21.40
N PRO A 474 -1.22 -0.79 -22.50
CA PRO A 474 -1.62 0.21 -23.48
C PRO A 474 -2.85 -0.26 -24.27
N PHE A 475 -3.72 0.68 -24.59
CA PHE A 475 -4.77 0.46 -25.58
C PHE A 475 -4.21 0.68 -26.98
N HIS A 476 -4.55 -0.21 -27.91
CA HIS A 476 -4.19 -0.09 -29.32
C HIS A 476 -5.36 0.49 -30.12
N GLY A 477 -5.12 1.51 -30.90
CA GLY A 477 -6.14 2.16 -31.74
C GLY A 477 -5.60 3.38 -32.48
N GLU A 478 -6.48 4.07 -33.21
CA GLU A 478 -6.14 5.32 -33.89
C GLU A 478 -6.24 6.50 -32.91
N PRO A 479 -5.12 7.09 -32.50
CA PRO A 479 -5.08 8.00 -31.34
C PRO A 479 -5.65 9.40 -31.60
N ILE A 480 -6.18 9.67 -32.78
CA ILE A 480 -6.72 11.00 -33.19
C ILE A 480 -8.25 11.00 -33.23
N GLU A 481 -8.90 9.85 -33.36
CA GLU A 481 -10.34 9.74 -33.52
C GLU A 481 -11.06 9.54 -32.19
N GLY A 482 -12.29 10.08 -32.10
CA GLY A 482 -13.17 9.90 -30.94
C GLY A 482 -12.88 10.81 -29.74
N ILE A 483 -13.63 10.58 -28.68
CA ILE A 483 -13.47 11.29 -27.40
C ILE A 483 -12.11 10.93 -26.80
N GLN A 484 -11.40 11.93 -26.33
CA GLN A 484 -10.07 11.75 -25.75
C GLN A 484 -10.18 11.53 -24.22
N VAL A 485 -9.91 10.32 -23.73
CA VAL A 485 -9.82 9.97 -22.32
C VAL A 485 -8.36 9.86 -21.93
N MET A 486 -7.89 10.75 -21.05
CA MET A 486 -6.46 10.92 -20.79
C MET A 486 -6.13 11.38 -19.38
N GLY A 487 -4.90 11.15 -18.94
CA GLY A 487 -4.34 11.80 -17.78
C GLY A 487 -3.88 13.22 -18.07
N VAL A 488 -3.56 13.99 -17.04
CA VAL A 488 -3.13 15.39 -17.18
C VAL A 488 -1.88 15.52 -18.04
N LEU A 489 -0.91 14.62 -17.87
CA LEU A 489 0.38 14.70 -18.57
C LEU A 489 0.25 14.42 -20.08
N GLU A 490 -0.75 13.68 -20.50
CA GLU A 490 -1.02 13.38 -21.92
C GLU A 490 -1.68 14.53 -22.65
N THR A 491 -2.23 15.51 -21.95
CA THR A 491 -2.87 16.72 -22.56
C THR A 491 -1.86 17.69 -23.16
N ARG A 492 -0.56 17.47 -22.99
CA ARG A 492 0.51 18.37 -23.47
C ARG A 492 0.37 18.66 -24.96
N ASN A 493 0.37 19.96 -25.31
CA ASN A 493 0.28 20.47 -26.70
C ASN A 493 -1.02 20.14 -27.43
N LEU A 494 -2.05 19.62 -26.72
CA LEU A 494 -3.36 19.33 -27.29
C LEU A 494 -4.41 20.33 -26.80
N ASP A 495 -5.23 20.81 -27.69
CA ASP A 495 -6.30 21.77 -27.40
C ASP A 495 -7.67 21.14 -27.65
N PHE A 496 -8.62 21.43 -26.76
CA PHE A 496 -9.99 20.93 -26.82
C PHE A 496 -10.97 22.04 -26.56
N GLN A 497 -12.16 21.92 -27.14
CA GLN A 497 -13.25 22.87 -26.92
C GLN A 497 -14.01 22.55 -25.64
N HIS A 498 -14.28 21.28 -25.38
CA HIS A 498 -14.98 20.75 -24.23
C HIS A 498 -14.02 19.95 -23.35
N VAL A 499 -13.85 20.37 -22.11
CA VAL A 499 -12.93 19.73 -21.16
C VAL A 499 -13.67 19.41 -19.87
N ILE A 500 -13.60 18.16 -19.44
CA ILE A 500 -14.00 17.74 -18.10
C ILE A 500 -12.76 17.21 -17.36
N LEU A 501 -12.46 17.79 -16.19
CA LEU A 501 -11.42 17.33 -15.29
C LEU A 501 -12.07 16.57 -14.12
N LEU A 502 -11.58 15.37 -13.85
CA LEU A 502 -12.04 14.49 -12.75
C LEU A 502 -10.99 14.43 -11.65
N SER A 503 -11.45 14.35 -10.41
CA SER A 503 -10.60 14.25 -9.19
C SER A 503 -9.59 15.39 -9.06
N CYS A 504 -10.00 16.62 -9.38
CA CYS A 504 -9.14 17.80 -9.28
C CYS A 504 -9.01 18.28 -7.83
N ASN A 505 -8.47 17.40 -6.98
CA ASN A 505 -8.22 17.63 -5.56
C ASN A 505 -6.76 18.00 -5.31
N GLU A 506 -6.52 18.66 -4.17
CA GLU A 506 -5.16 18.82 -3.67
C GLU A 506 -4.52 17.43 -3.44
N GLY A 507 -3.27 17.27 -3.86
CA GLY A 507 -2.59 15.97 -3.87
C GLY A 507 -2.70 15.19 -5.19
N ASN A 508 -3.78 15.37 -5.97
CA ASN A 508 -3.91 14.86 -7.33
C ASN A 508 -3.48 15.91 -8.37
N MET A 509 -3.77 17.17 -8.08
CA MET A 509 -3.44 18.32 -8.92
C MET A 509 -3.06 19.52 -8.04
N PRO A 510 -1.75 19.73 -7.77
CA PRO A 510 -0.58 19.00 -8.25
C PRO A 510 -0.37 17.64 -7.60
N ARG A 511 0.18 16.68 -8.36
CA ARG A 511 0.56 15.35 -7.85
C ARG A 511 2.04 15.33 -7.49
N GLY A 512 2.41 14.56 -6.45
CA GLY A 512 3.81 14.30 -6.11
C GLY A 512 4.57 15.52 -5.58
N VAL A 513 3.87 16.54 -5.07
CA VAL A 513 4.49 17.71 -4.45
C VAL A 513 5.28 17.32 -3.21
N ASN A 514 4.85 16.24 -2.53
CA ASN A 514 5.51 15.69 -1.35
C ASN A 514 6.48 14.53 -1.68
N ASP A 515 6.91 14.38 -2.94
CA ASP A 515 7.88 13.36 -3.30
C ASP A 515 9.16 13.57 -2.51
N THR A 516 9.60 12.52 -1.83
CA THR A 516 10.80 12.56 -1.01
C THR A 516 12.06 12.56 -1.83
N SER A 517 13.06 13.14 -1.22
CA SER A 517 14.44 13.15 -1.67
C SER A 517 15.33 13.03 -0.44
N PHE A 518 16.48 12.37 -0.57
CA PHE A 518 17.52 12.42 0.46
C PHE A 518 18.18 13.81 0.53
N ILE A 519 18.12 14.57 -0.57
CA ILE A 519 18.75 15.89 -0.67
C ILE A 519 17.78 16.94 -0.14
N PRO A 520 18.11 17.64 0.98
CA PRO A 520 17.27 18.69 1.55
C PRO A 520 16.93 19.80 0.55
N TYR A 521 15.75 20.43 0.72
CA TYR A 521 15.27 21.51 -0.15
C TYR A 521 16.26 22.65 -0.32
N THR A 522 16.92 23.09 0.75
CA THR A 522 17.91 24.17 0.72
C THR A 522 19.12 23.84 -0.14
N ILE A 523 19.61 22.60 -0.06
CA ILE A 523 20.70 22.10 -0.91
C ILE A 523 20.23 21.99 -2.36
N ARG A 524 19.05 21.44 -2.58
CA ARG A 524 18.46 21.36 -3.95
C ARG A 524 18.40 22.75 -4.58
N LYS A 525 17.92 23.75 -3.84
CA LYS A 525 17.83 25.13 -4.31
C LYS A 525 19.20 25.74 -4.57
N ALA A 526 20.18 25.54 -3.67
CA ALA A 526 21.53 26.09 -3.78
C ALA A 526 22.30 25.58 -5.02
N TYR A 527 22.10 24.28 -5.37
CA TYR A 527 22.76 23.68 -6.52
C TYR A 527 21.89 23.65 -7.79
N GLY A 528 20.70 24.27 -7.73
CA GLY A 528 19.79 24.39 -8.87
C GLY A 528 19.25 23.01 -9.33
N LEU A 529 19.00 22.11 -8.38
CA LEU A 529 18.28 20.86 -8.59
C LEU A 529 16.77 21.12 -8.64
N THR A 530 16.01 20.14 -9.08
CA THR A 530 14.56 20.22 -9.14
C THR A 530 13.97 20.34 -7.72
N THR A 531 13.22 21.40 -7.45
CA THR A 531 12.53 21.64 -6.16
C THR A 531 11.04 21.42 -6.27
N ILE A 532 10.34 21.45 -5.12
CA ILE A 532 8.88 21.42 -5.05
C ILE A 532 8.27 22.56 -5.88
N ASP A 533 8.88 23.75 -5.84
CA ASP A 533 8.40 24.91 -6.62
C ASP A 533 8.40 24.64 -8.12
N HIS A 534 9.42 23.94 -8.64
CA HIS A 534 9.47 23.53 -10.04
C HIS A 534 8.31 22.58 -10.38
N LYS A 535 8.03 21.61 -9.51
CA LYS A 535 6.92 20.66 -9.70
C LYS A 535 5.56 21.37 -9.70
N VAL A 536 5.33 22.25 -8.72
CA VAL A 536 4.11 23.05 -8.66
C VAL A 536 3.93 23.90 -9.92
N ALA A 537 4.97 24.57 -10.39
CA ALA A 537 4.92 25.39 -11.59
C ALA A 537 4.63 24.57 -12.86
N ILE A 538 5.19 23.38 -12.98
CA ILE A 538 4.88 22.45 -14.10
C ILE A 538 3.40 22.08 -14.10
N TYR A 539 2.83 21.68 -12.95
CA TYR A 539 1.40 21.33 -12.86
C TYR A 539 0.49 22.55 -13.05
N SER A 540 0.89 23.72 -12.54
CA SER A 540 0.20 24.99 -12.79
C SER A 540 0.14 25.28 -14.28
N TYR A 541 1.26 25.11 -15.00
CA TYR A 541 1.31 25.25 -16.44
C TYR A 541 0.35 24.27 -17.15
N TYR A 542 0.37 22.98 -16.82
CA TYR A 542 -0.50 22.01 -17.46
C TYR A 542 -1.96 22.31 -17.23
N PHE A 543 -2.34 22.74 -16.03
CA PHE A 543 -3.69 23.13 -15.71
C PHE A 543 -4.15 24.34 -16.54
N HIS A 544 -3.41 25.45 -16.51
CA HIS A 544 -3.78 26.67 -17.23
C HIS A 544 -3.72 26.47 -18.76
N ARG A 545 -2.71 25.78 -19.23
CA ARG A 545 -2.53 25.50 -20.66
C ARG A 545 -3.68 24.64 -21.22
N LEU A 546 -4.15 23.65 -20.49
CA LEU A 546 -5.30 22.82 -20.90
C LEU A 546 -6.57 23.67 -21.06
N LEU A 547 -6.77 24.65 -20.18
CA LEU A 547 -7.96 25.49 -20.15
C LEU A 547 -7.90 26.71 -21.09
N GLN A 548 -6.71 27.12 -21.53
CA GLN A 548 -6.53 28.40 -22.23
C GLN A 548 -7.36 28.52 -23.55
N ARG A 549 -7.50 27.44 -24.31
CA ARG A 549 -8.28 27.41 -25.57
C ARG A 549 -9.63 26.70 -25.43
N ALA A 550 -9.95 26.14 -24.29
CA ALA A 550 -11.26 25.55 -24.03
C ALA A 550 -12.32 26.64 -23.81
N SER A 551 -13.53 26.46 -24.35
CA SER A 551 -14.67 27.35 -24.13
C SER A 551 -15.66 26.81 -23.10
N ASP A 552 -15.77 25.52 -22.95
CA ASP A 552 -16.66 24.81 -22.04
C ASP A 552 -15.84 23.89 -21.11
N ILE A 553 -15.75 24.27 -19.85
CA ILE A 553 -14.87 23.66 -18.86
C ILE A 553 -15.73 23.18 -17.69
N THR A 554 -15.54 21.92 -17.31
CA THR A 554 -16.18 21.34 -16.14
C THR A 554 -15.10 20.70 -15.26
N ILE A 555 -15.02 21.09 -13.99
CA ILE A 555 -14.00 20.62 -13.06
C ILE A 555 -14.69 19.97 -11.86
N LEU A 556 -14.42 18.68 -11.63
CA LEU A 556 -14.97 17.90 -10.54
C LEU A 556 -13.91 17.64 -9.46
N TYR A 557 -14.34 17.68 -8.21
CA TYR A 557 -13.50 17.37 -7.06
C TYR A 557 -14.30 16.63 -5.98
N ASN A 558 -13.60 15.86 -5.15
CA ASN A 558 -14.17 15.22 -3.95
C ASN A 558 -14.24 16.23 -2.81
N ASN A 559 -15.39 16.23 -2.09
CA ASN A 559 -15.57 17.01 -0.87
C ASN A 559 -15.64 16.15 0.40
N SER A 560 -15.46 14.85 0.29
CA SER A 560 -15.50 13.91 1.41
C SER A 560 -14.07 13.60 1.90
N THR A 561 -13.90 13.47 3.20
CA THR A 561 -12.66 13.05 3.85
C THR A 561 -12.71 11.53 4.05
N SER A 562 -12.17 10.75 3.13
CA SER A 562 -12.01 9.31 3.27
C SER A 562 -10.60 8.89 2.86
N ASP A 563 -10.10 7.84 3.46
CA ASP A 563 -8.81 7.21 3.12
C ASP A 563 -7.58 8.15 3.14
N GLY A 564 -7.55 9.08 4.10
CA GLY A 564 -6.43 10.00 4.28
C GLY A 564 -6.36 11.18 3.31
N GLN A 565 -7.37 11.34 2.44
CA GLN A 565 -7.51 12.52 1.56
C GLN A 565 -8.33 13.61 2.25
N THR A 566 -7.89 14.86 2.10
CA THR A 566 -8.48 16.01 2.81
C THR A 566 -9.82 16.49 2.24
N GLY A 567 -10.25 15.99 1.07
CA GLY A 567 -11.44 16.48 0.37
C GLY A 567 -11.34 17.92 -0.11
N GLU A 568 -10.15 18.48 -0.18
CA GLU A 568 -9.90 19.86 -0.60
C GLU A 568 -9.79 19.96 -2.12
N MET A 569 -10.37 21.02 -2.69
CA MET A 569 -10.19 21.31 -4.11
C MET A 569 -8.75 21.77 -4.39
N SER A 570 -8.26 21.49 -5.60
CA SER A 570 -6.94 21.91 -6.04
C SER A 570 -6.70 23.39 -5.86
N ARG A 571 -5.50 23.77 -5.41
CA ARG A 571 -5.08 25.18 -5.32
C ARG A 571 -5.22 25.94 -6.64
N PHE A 572 -5.09 25.28 -7.78
CA PHE A 572 -5.25 25.92 -9.09
C PHE A 572 -6.72 26.27 -9.40
N MET A 573 -7.68 25.49 -8.89
CA MET A 573 -9.10 25.86 -8.94
C MET A 573 -9.37 27.14 -8.12
N LEU A 574 -8.77 27.23 -6.93
CA LEU A 574 -8.88 28.43 -6.07
C LEU A 574 -8.24 29.64 -6.73
N GLN A 575 -7.10 29.48 -7.40
CA GLN A 575 -6.47 30.55 -8.17
C GLN A 575 -7.40 31.12 -9.25
N LEU A 576 -8.04 30.23 -10.05
CA LEU A 576 -9.01 30.66 -11.06
C LEU A 576 -10.20 31.44 -10.49
N MET A 577 -10.64 31.15 -9.26
CA MET A 577 -11.76 31.84 -8.61
C MET A 577 -11.37 33.25 -8.11
N VAL A 578 -10.12 33.43 -7.67
CA VAL A 578 -9.65 34.64 -6.99
C VAL A 578 -9.03 35.64 -7.96
N ASP A 579 -8.49 35.17 -9.08
CA ASP A 579 -7.76 36.02 -10.00
C ASP A 579 -8.68 36.97 -10.77
N LYS A 580 -8.39 38.25 -10.67
CA LYS A 580 -9.16 39.32 -11.32
C LYS A 580 -9.16 39.25 -12.86
N HIS A 581 -8.15 38.62 -13.45
CA HIS A 581 -8.08 38.43 -14.90
C HIS A 581 -9.17 37.51 -15.43
N TYR A 582 -9.75 36.67 -14.58
CA TYR A 582 -10.78 35.71 -14.98
C TYR A 582 -12.22 36.14 -14.70
N HIS A 583 -12.46 37.36 -14.27
CA HIS A 583 -13.84 37.89 -14.00
C HIS A 583 -14.78 37.92 -15.24
N ARG A 584 -14.23 37.68 -16.42
CA ARG A 584 -15.04 37.61 -17.65
C ARG A 584 -15.67 36.25 -17.88
N HIS A 585 -15.27 35.24 -17.09
CA HIS A 585 -15.78 33.89 -17.25
C HIS A 585 -17.09 33.71 -16.48
N HIS A 586 -17.99 32.93 -17.05
CA HIS A 586 -19.22 32.53 -16.38
C HIS A 586 -18.98 31.34 -15.49
N ILE A 587 -18.90 31.53 -14.17
CA ILE A 587 -18.58 30.48 -13.19
C ILE A 587 -19.86 29.99 -12.53
N GLN A 588 -20.09 28.68 -12.52
CA GLN A 588 -21.21 28.01 -11.87
C GLN A 588 -20.69 26.98 -10.85
N PHE A 589 -21.38 26.88 -9.71
CA PHE A 589 -21.10 25.86 -8.68
C PHE A 589 -22.25 24.88 -8.60
N GLN A 590 -21.97 23.60 -8.61
CA GLN A 590 -22.94 22.53 -8.49
C GLN A 590 -22.43 21.45 -7.52
N THR A 591 -23.36 20.68 -6.95
CA THR A 591 -23.02 19.54 -6.07
C THR A 591 -23.77 18.32 -6.56
N ILE A 592 -23.06 17.23 -6.79
CA ILE A 592 -23.67 15.95 -7.07
C ILE A 592 -24.02 15.32 -5.71
N GLN A 593 -25.31 15.21 -5.43
CA GLN A 593 -25.81 14.45 -4.31
C GLN A 593 -26.21 13.07 -4.82
N VAL A 594 -25.49 12.04 -4.35
CA VAL A 594 -25.98 10.67 -4.46
C VAL A 594 -27.09 10.55 -3.41
N PRO A 595 -28.34 10.26 -3.78
CA PRO A 595 -29.38 10.03 -2.80
C PRO A 595 -28.90 8.86 -1.93
N ALA A 596 -28.65 9.15 -0.67
CA ALA A 596 -28.42 8.12 0.31
C ALA A 596 -29.76 7.40 0.51
N THR A 597 -30.10 6.50 -0.38
CA THR A 597 -31.05 5.44 -0.07
C THR A 597 -30.37 4.54 0.93
N ILE A 598 -30.33 4.99 2.18
CA ILE A 598 -30.13 4.10 3.30
C ILE A 598 -31.39 3.22 3.31
N GLN A 599 -31.41 2.18 2.52
CA GLN A 599 -32.20 1.05 2.87
C GLN A 599 -31.57 0.58 4.19
N ARG A 600 -32.18 0.96 5.30
CA ARG A 600 -31.95 0.28 6.56
C ARG A 600 -32.30 -1.18 6.29
N ARG A 601 -31.31 -2.00 6.00
CA ARG A 601 -31.49 -3.44 6.08
C ARG A 601 -31.91 -3.70 7.50
N THR A 602 -33.16 -4.14 7.67
CA THR A 602 -33.63 -4.67 8.92
C THR A 602 -32.70 -5.83 9.24
N LEU A 603 -31.95 -5.73 10.34
CA LEU A 603 -31.10 -6.83 10.79
C LEU A 603 -32.00 -8.05 10.95
N HIS A 604 -31.82 -9.04 10.07
CA HIS A 604 -32.68 -10.20 10.01
C HIS A 604 -32.41 -11.10 11.21
N MET A 605 -33.48 -11.42 11.94
CA MET A 605 -33.46 -12.52 12.90
C MET A 605 -33.42 -13.84 12.12
N ILE A 606 -32.46 -14.70 12.43
CA ILE A 606 -32.30 -15.97 11.75
C ILE A 606 -32.99 -17.04 12.58
N HIS A 607 -34.06 -17.59 12.04
CA HIS A 607 -34.79 -18.72 12.60
C HIS A 607 -34.33 -20.03 12.00
N LEU A 608 -33.92 -20.99 12.82
CA LEU A 608 -33.58 -22.33 12.40
C LEU A 608 -34.61 -23.28 13.00
N THR A 609 -35.10 -24.20 12.17
CA THR A 609 -35.99 -25.27 12.61
C THR A 609 -35.27 -26.31 13.48
N GLN A 610 -33.96 -26.43 13.31
CA GLN A 610 -33.09 -27.29 14.08
C GLN A 610 -31.72 -26.61 14.22
N LYS A 611 -31.22 -26.49 15.43
CA LYS A 611 -29.90 -25.99 15.74
C LYS A 611 -28.90 -27.13 15.88
N ARG A 612 -27.65 -26.89 15.43
CA ARG A 612 -26.57 -27.88 15.50
C ARG A 612 -26.24 -28.19 16.95
N GLN A 613 -26.09 -29.48 17.30
CA GLN A 613 -25.71 -29.91 18.62
C GLN A 613 -24.23 -30.31 18.67
N PRO A 614 -23.35 -29.46 19.19
CA PRO A 614 -21.94 -29.82 19.31
C PRO A 614 -21.72 -30.84 20.43
N ALA A 615 -20.82 -31.79 20.18
CA ALA A 615 -20.42 -32.78 21.19
C ALA A 615 -19.66 -32.15 22.38
N PHE A 616 -19.02 -30.98 22.13
CA PHE A 616 -18.26 -30.22 23.10
C PHE A 616 -18.55 -28.73 22.94
N LEU A 617 -18.80 -28.03 24.07
CA LEU A 617 -19.08 -26.60 24.11
C LEU A 617 -18.04 -25.91 25.00
N SER A 618 -17.23 -25.05 24.41
CA SER A 618 -16.21 -24.28 25.11
C SER A 618 -16.77 -22.99 25.77
N PRO A 619 -16.13 -22.45 26.83
CA PRO A 619 -16.48 -21.13 27.37
C PRO A 619 -16.44 -20.01 26.32
N THR A 620 -15.52 -20.10 25.36
CA THR A 620 -15.39 -19.14 24.27
C THR A 620 -16.63 -19.14 23.37
N ALA A 621 -17.23 -20.29 23.10
CA ALA A 621 -18.46 -20.39 22.32
C ALA A 621 -19.65 -19.76 23.06
N ILE A 622 -19.78 -20.01 24.37
CA ILE A 622 -20.81 -19.41 25.22
C ILE A 622 -20.62 -17.88 25.26
N ASN A 623 -19.41 -17.41 25.47
CA ASN A 623 -19.07 -15.99 25.47
C ASN A 623 -19.36 -15.30 24.12
N THR A 624 -19.11 -16.01 23.00
CA THR A 624 -19.45 -15.50 21.66
C THR A 624 -20.97 -15.31 21.54
N TYR A 625 -21.78 -16.25 22.03
CA TYR A 625 -23.24 -16.12 22.04
C TYR A 625 -23.70 -14.95 22.91
N LEU A 626 -23.20 -14.84 24.15
CA LEU A 626 -23.54 -13.74 25.05
C LEU A 626 -23.19 -12.37 24.46
N ARG A 627 -22.09 -12.29 23.74
CA ARG A 627 -21.70 -11.05 23.05
C ARG A 627 -22.62 -10.71 21.89
N CYS A 628 -22.93 -11.68 21.05
CA CYS A 628 -23.83 -11.52 19.92
C CYS A 628 -24.31 -12.89 19.41
N PRO A 629 -25.61 -13.25 19.59
CA PRO A 629 -26.16 -14.50 19.08
C PRO A 629 -25.93 -14.69 17.58
N LEU A 630 -26.00 -13.63 16.77
CA LEU A 630 -25.78 -13.70 15.33
C LEU A 630 -24.30 -13.98 14.97
N ARG A 631 -23.34 -13.46 15.77
CA ARG A 631 -21.91 -13.82 15.61
C ARG A 631 -21.68 -15.31 15.89
N TYR A 632 -22.35 -15.86 16.92
CA TYR A 632 -22.30 -17.28 17.20
C TYR A 632 -22.83 -18.11 16.01
N TYR A 633 -23.96 -17.69 15.43
CA TYR A 633 -24.53 -18.33 14.24
C TYR A 633 -23.53 -18.38 13.10
N TYR A 634 -22.92 -17.25 12.72
CA TYR A 634 -21.95 -17.23 11.62
C TYR A 634 -20.71 -18.10 11.91
N LYS A 635 -20.19 -18.04 13.12
CA LYS A 635 -18.95 -18.74 13.48
C LYS A 635 -19.15 -20.26 13.66
N TYR A 636 -20.20 -20.66 14.36
CA TYR A 636 -20.38 -22.06 14.82
C TYR A 636 -21.46 -22.86 14.09
N GLU A 637 -22.54 -22.22 13.65
CA GLU A 637 -23.56 -22.88 12.84
C GLU A 637 -23.20 -22.91 11.35
N CYS A 638 -22.77 -21.76 10.80
CA CYS A 638 -22.35 -21.64 9.41
C CYS A 638 -20.88 -22.01 9.17
N GLU A 639 -20.08 -22.16 10.22
CA GLU A 639 -18.63 -22.43 10.16
C GLU A 639 -17.86 -21.43 9.27
N LEU A 640 -18.29 -20.16 9.24
CA LEU A 640 -17.59 -19.15 8.48
C LEU A 640 -16.25 -18.82 9.18
N ALA A 641 -15.16 -18.99 8.44
CA ALA A 641 -13.85 -18.61 8.92
C ALA A 641 -13.79 -17.08 9.15
N GLU A 642 -13.19 -16.65 10.25
CA GLU A 642 -12.86 -15.24 10.44
C GLU A 642 -11.76 -14.89 9.43
N PRO A 643 -11.79 -13.67 8.81
CA PRO A 643 -10.71 -13.24 7.93
C PRO A 643 -9.38 -13.31 8.68
N GLU A 644 -8.42 -14.02 8.14
CA GLU A 644 -7.06 -13.98 8.65
C GLU A 644 -6.51 -12.58 8.39
N LYS A 645 -5.95 -11.93 9.38
CA LYS A 645 -5.20 -10.70 9.17
C LYS A 645 -3.89 -11.08 8.53
N ASP A 646 -3.64 -10.57 7.32
CA ASP A 646 -2.42 -10.85 6.54
C ASP A 646 -1.15 -10.18 7.09
N ASP A 647 -1.13 -9.76 8.35
CA ASP A 647 0.03 -9.17 9.00
C ASP A 647 1.01 -10.25 9.49
N GLU A 648 1.65 -10.96 8.56
CA GLU A 648 2.75 -11.89 8.89
C GLU A 648 3.97 -11.18 9.53
N GLU A 649 4.03 -9.85 9.47
CA GLU A 649 5.12 -9.06 10.05
C GLU A 649 4.94 -8.81 11.55
N THR A 650 3.73 -8.96 12.07
CA THR A 650 3.42 -8.71 13.48
C THR A 650 2.95 -9.99 14.17
N ILE A 651 3.45 -10.22 15.38
CA ILE A 651 2.86 -11.23 16.26
C ILE A 651 1.53 -10.64 16.74
N ASP A 652 0.41 -11.23 16.31
CA ASP A 652 -0.90 -10.80 16.77
C ASP A 652 -1.12 -11.16 18.25
N ASN A 653 -2.16 -10.58 18.86
CA ASN A 653 -2.43 -10.79 20.28
C ASN A 653 -2.72 -12.25 20.63
N LEU A 654 -3.21 -13.06 19.69
CA LEU A 654 -3.49 -14.48 19.88
C LEU A 654 -2.19 -15.27 19.90
N SER A 655 -1.34 -15.12 18.88
CA SER A 655 -0.02 -15.75 18.80
C SER A 655 0.89 -15.31 19.95
N PHE A 656 0.84 -14.03 20.35
CA PHE A 656 1.54 -13.53 21.53
C PHE A 656 1.11 -14.27 22.80
N GLY A 657 -0.19 -14.48 23.00
CA GLY A 657 -0.73 -15.25 24.10
C GLY A 657 -0.27 -16.70 24.06
N ASN A 658 -0.36 -17.37 22.89
CA ASN A 658 0.05 -18.76 22.71
C ASN A 658 1.54 -18.96 23.04
N ILE A 659 2.41 -18.07 22.55
CA ILE A 659 3.85 -18.11 22.85
C ILE A 659 4.09 -17.97 24.36
N PHE A 660 3.38 -17.02 25.02
CA PHE A 660 3.51 -16.82 26.46
C PHE A 660 3.10 -18.05 27.25
N HIS A 661 1.94 -18.66 26.94
CA HIS A 661 1.44 -19.87 27.60
C HIS A 661 2.42 -21.05 27.44
N GLU A 662 2.89 -21.30 26.22
CA GLU A 662 3.83 -22.40 25.95
C GLU A 662 5.18 -22.17 26.62
N ALA A 663 5.72 -20.95 26.59
CA ALA A 663 6.98 -20.64 27.27
C ALA A 663 6.84 -20.76 28.78
N SER A 664 5.74 -20.32 29.40
CA SER A 664 5.47 -20.47 30.82
C SER A 664 5.33 -21.94 31.20
N GLN A 665 4.61 -22.74 30.41
CA GLN A 665 4.50 -24.20 30.63
C GLN A 665 5.90 -24.85 30.64
N SER A 666 6.74 -24.58 29.65
CA SER A 666 8.09 -25.12 29.57
C SER A 666 8.96 -24.83 30.80
N LEU A 667 8.86 -23.57 31.31
CA LEU A 667 9.61 -23.17 32.52
C LEU A 667 9.12 -23.90 33.77
N TYR A 668 7.81 -24.02 33.97
CA TYR A 668 7.26 -24.73 35.15
C TYR A 668 7.42 -26.24 35.04
N GLU A 669 7.40 -26.85 33.88
CA GLU A 669 7.73 -28.26 33.70
C GLU A 669 9.18 -28.56 34.14
N ARG A 670 10.14 -27.69 33.86
CA ARG A 670 11.52 -27.82 34.35
C ARG A 670 11.58 -27.73 35.88
N LEU A 671 10.85 -26.81 36.50
CA LEU A 671 10.79 -26.73 37.97
C LEU A 671 10.14 -27.99 38.56
N MET A 672 9.05 -28.47 37.95
CA MET A 672 8.36 -29.69 38.39
C MET A 672 9.23 -30.96 38.25
N PHE A 673 10.16 -30.95 37.29
CA PHE A 673 11.12 -32.10 37.16
C PHE A 673 12.00 -32.26 38.41
N LYS A 674 12.36 -31.11 39.07
CA LYS A 674 13.10 -31.14 40.35
C LYS A 674 12.15 -31.45 41.52
N SER A 675 11.03 -30.80 41.65
CA SER A 675 10.03 -31.00 42.69
C SER A 675 8.66 -30.40 42.28
N ARG A 676 7.57 -31.11 42.63
CA ARG A 676 6.22 -30.53 42.47
C ARG A 676 5.93 -29.38 43.41
N GLN A 677 6.63 -29.31 44.55
CA GLN A 677 6.56 -28.18 45.49
C GLN A 677 7.61 -27.15 45.09
N ILE A 678 7.15 -25.99 44.67
CA ILE A 678 7.96 -24.87 44.23
C ILE A 678 8.28 -23.96 45.44
N LEU A 679 9.56 -23.78 45.71
CA LEU A 679 10.05 -22.92 46.77
C LEU A 679 10.51 -21.56 46.20
N LYS A 680 10.63 -20.54 47.08
CA LYS A 680 11.21 -19.25 46.68
C LYS A 680 12.59 -19.37 46.07
N SER A 681 13.44 -20.23 46.63
CA SER A 681 14.80 -20.51 46.14
C SER A 681 14.83 -21.03 44.70
N ASP A 682 13.84 -21.82 44.30
CA ASP A 682 13.80 -22.43 42.96
C ASP A 682 13.50 -21.35 41.90
N ILE A 683 12.59 -20.42 42.26
CA ILE A 683 12.26 -19.30 41.40
C ILE A 683 13.41 -18.28 41.33
N GLU A 684 14.09 -18.01 42.47
CA GLU A 684 15.27 -17.14 42.48
C GLU A 684 16.39 -17.68 41.59
N GLU A 685 16.60 -18.99 41.62
CA GLU A 685 17.59 -19.65 40.73
C GLU A 685 17.25 -19.44 39.27
N LEU A 686 15.98 -19.60 38.90
CA LEU A 686 15.51 -19.43 37.52
C LEU A 686 15.59 -17.97 37.08
N LEU A 687 15.25 -17.01 37.92
CA LEU A 687 15.36 -15.57 37.62
C LEU A 687 16.83 -15.13 37.44
N LYS A 688 17.79 -15.76 38.14
CA LYS A 688 19.23 -15.53 37.92
C LYS A 688 19.73 -16.12 36.61
N GLN A 689 19.09 -17.16 36.11
CA GLN A 689 19.44 -17.85 34.86
C GLN A 689 18.59 -17.33 33.68
N ARG A 690 18.71 -16.01 33.34
CA ARG A 690 17.97 -15.38 32.25
C ARG A 690 18.02 -16.15 30.93
N VAL A 691 19.12 -16.83 30.64
CA VAL A 691 19.29 -17.64 29.42
C VAL A 691 18.22 -18.74 29.29
N ASP A 692 17.75 -19.32 30.39
CA ASP A 692 16.72 -20.37 30.34
C ASP A 692 15.32 -19.77 29.99
N ILE A 693 15.07 -18.55 30.46
CA ILE A 693 13.83 -17.82 30.11
C ILE A 693 13.86 -17.42 28.62
N GLU A 694 14.98 -16.89 28.16
CA GLU A 694 15.19 -16.52 26.75
C GLU A 694 15.01 -17.73 25.83
N ARG A 695 15.59 -18.88 26.20
CA ARG A 695 15.45 -20.12 25.45
C ARG A 695 14.01 -20.62 25.40
N ALA A 696 13.26 -20.55 26.49
CA ALA A 696 11.86 -20.94 26.50
C ALA A 696 11.02 -20.07 25.54
N VAL A 697 11.27 -18.75 25.51
CA VAL A 697 10.61 -17.83 24.55
C VAL A 697 11.01 -18.17 23.12
N ASP A 698 12.31 -18.36 22.85
CA ASP A 698 12.81 -18.63 21.51
C ASP A 698 12.26 -19.93 20.94
N GLU A 699 12.19 -21.00 21.74
CA GLU A 699 11.62 -22.28 21.35
C GLU A 699 10.11 -22.17 21.06
N SER A 700 9.37 -21.43 21.89
CA SER A 700 7.94 -21.20 21.68
C SER A 700 7.66 -20.31 20.48
N MET A 701 8.43 -19.23 20.27
CA MET A 701 8.36 -18.42 19.06
C MET A 701 8.68 -19.21 17.79
N LYS A 702 9.72 -20.04 17.84
CA LYS A 702 10.09 -20.91 16.74
C LYS A 702 8.95 -21.84 16.32
N LYS A 703 8.25 -22.39 17.30
CA LYS A 703 7.12 -23.30 17.06
C LYS A 703 5.89 -22.57 16.53
N GLU A 704 5.49 -21.45 17.15
CA GLU A 704 4.29 -20.69 16.75
C GLU A 704 4.46 -20.04 15.38
N LEU A 705 5.64 -19.45 15.11
CA LEU A 705 5.94 -18.75 13.86
C LEU A 705 6.50 -19.68 12.77
N ASN A 706 6.62 -20.99 13.02
CA ASN A 706 7.14 -22.01 12.08
C ASN A 706 8.54 -21.70 11.52
N PHE A 707 9.43 -21.07 12.30
CA PHE A 707 10.81 -20.85 11.88
C PHE A 707 11.61 -22.16 11.92
N THR A 708 12.45 -22.38 10.91
CA THR A 708 13.40 -23.52 10.89
C THR A 708 14.58 -23.28 11.80
N ASP A 709 15.04 -22.03 11.88
CA ASP A 709 16.10 -21.60 12.79
C ASP A 709 15.78 -20.18 13.28
N LEU A 710 15.95 -19.95 14.58
CA LEU A 710 15.66 -18.66 15.21
C LEU A 710 16.99 -18.05 15.67
N SER A 711 17.54 -17.18 14.82
CA SER A 711 18.60 -16.27 15.24
C SER A 711 18.03 -14.87 15.42
N PRO A 712 18.57 -14.00 16.29
CA PRO A 712 18.12 -12.62 16.39
C PRO A 712 18.13 -11.87 15.03
N SER A 713 18.97 -12.30 14.11
CA SER A 713 19.05 -11.77 12.75
C SER A 713 17.92 -12.23 11.81
N SER A 714 17.15 -13.26 12.19
CA SER A 714 16.01 -13.76 11.39
C SER A 714 14.68 -13.13 11.80
N LEU A 715 14.63 -12.40 12.92
CA LEU A 715 13.45 -11.71 13.42
C LEU A 715 13.40 -10.27 12.89
N ASN A 716 12.21 -9.80 12.52
CA ASN A 716 12.01 -8.39 12.23
C ASN A 716 11.97 -7.54 13.53
N GLY A 717 12.04 -6.21 13.40
CA GLY A 717 12.12 -5.32 14.57
C GLY A 717 10.95 -5.46 15.54
N LEU A 718 9.72 -5.68 15.05
CA LEU A 718 8.53 -5.87 15.89
C LEU A 718 8.55 -7.22 16.60
N GLN A 719 9.01 -8.25 15.94
CA GLN A 719 9.18 -9.59 16.54
C GLN A 719 10.25 -9.58 17.62
N LEU A 720 11.34 -8.81 17.44
CA LEU A 720 12.37 -8.61 18.48
C LEU A 720 11.79 -7.88 19.70
N ILE A 721 10.99 -6.83 19.48
CA ILE A 721 10.31 -6.14 20.60
C ILE A 721 9.36 -7.09 21.31
N ASN A 722 8.54 -7.85 20.58
CA ASN A 722 7.63 -8.82 21.17
C ASN A 722 8.37 -9.90 21.96
N ARG A 723 9.54 -10.36 21.47
CA ARG A 723 10.43 -11.30 22.20
C ARG A 723 10.88 -10.73 23.55
N GLU A 724 11.37 -9.51 23.58
CA GLU A 724 11.81 -8.86 24.83
C GLU A 724 10.65 -8.61 25.79
N VAL A 725 9.46 -8.23 25.28
CA VAL A 725 8.24 -8.09 26.09
C VAL A 725 7.82 -9.43 26.69
N LEU A 726 7.87 -10.53 25.92
CA LEU A 726 7.56 -11.87 26.40
C LEU A 726 8.53 -12.30 27.50
N ILE A 727 9.83 -12.07 27.34
CA ILE A 727 10.84 -12.34 28.36
C ILE A 727 10.55 -11.54 29.63
N HIS A 728 10.24 -10.26 29.47
CA HIS A 728 9.86 -9.39 30.60
C HIS A 728 8.60 -9.90 31.32
N TYR A 729 7.57 -10.32 30.58
CA TYR A 729 6.35 -10.87 31.19
C TYR A 729 6.57 -12.17 31.93
N LEU A 730 7.43 -13.05 31.44
CA LEU A 730 7.81 -14.26 32.16
C LEU A 730 8.60 -13.96 33.43
N CYS A 731 9.50 -12.98 33.41
CA CYS A 731 10.17 -12.50 34.61
C CYS A 731 9.17 -11.91 35.64
N GLN A 732 8.17 -11.17 35.17
CA GLN A 732 7.09 -10.67 36.05
C GLN A 732 6.27 -11.81 36.64
N LEU A 733 5.86 -12.81 35.83
CA LEU A 733 5.14 -13.98 36.32
C LEU A 733 5.94 -14.70 37.41
N LEU A 734 7.23 -14.94 37.19
CA LEU A 734 8.11 -15.56 38.18
C LEU A 734 8.26 -14.71 39.45
N THR A 735 8.30 -13.40 39.32
CA THR A 735 8.36 -12.47 40.47
C THR A 735 7.09 -12.54 41.33
N ILE A 736 5.92 -12.61 40.68
CA ILE A 736 4.65 -12.82 41.39
C ILE A 736 4.65 -14.15 42.14
N ASP A 737 5.06 -15.21 41.46
CA ASP A 737 5.10 -16.55 42.04
C ASP A 737 6.14 -16.68 43.16
N HIS A 738 7.24 -15.93 43.10
CA HIS A 738 8.17 -15.81 44.20
C HIS A 738 7.49 -15.26 45.49
N GLU A 739 6.61 -14.28 45.36
CA GLU A 739 5.83 -13.75 46.49
C GLU A 739 4.81 -14.77 46.99
N LEU A 740 4.19 -15.53 46.08
CA LEU A 740 3.16 -16.53 46.39
C LEU A 740 3.73 -17.88 46.89
N ALA A 741 5.01 -18.13 46.69
CA ALA A 741 5.67 -19.39 47.11
C ALA A 741 5.76 -19.48 48.65
N PRO A 742 5.66 -20.71 49.28
CA PRO A 742 5.68 -22.02 48.57
C PRO A 742 4.29 -22.46 48.06
N PHE A 743 4.22 -23.07 46.89
CA PHE A 743 3.05 -23.73 46.34
C PHE A 743 3.39 -25.05 45.65
N SER A 744 2.36 -25.90 45.42
CA SER A 744 2.59 -27.19 44.74
C SER A 744 1.79 -27.23 43.44
N ILE A 745 2.42 -27.43 42.31
CA ILE A 745 1.76 -27.56 41.01
C ILE A 745 1.11 -28.94 40.88
N ILE A 746 -0.19 -28.96 40.65
CA ILE A 746 -0.98 -30.17 40.42
C ILE A 746 -0.98 -30.51 38.92
N GLY A 747 -1.14 -29.51 38.04
CA GLY A 747 -1.15 -29.68 36.63
C GLY A 747 -0.95 -28.36 35.87
N LEU A 748 -0.38 -28.46 34.68
CA LEU A 748 -0.22 -27.38 33.71
C LEU A 748 -0.98 -27.77 32.44
N GLU A 749 -1.59 -26.79 31.76
CA GLU A 749 -2.38 -26.97 30.51
C GLU A 749 -3.32 -28.21 30.62
N THR A 750 -4.03 -28.28 31.74
CA THR A 750 -4.85 -29.44 32.12
C THR A 750 -6.26 -29.36 31.56
N ASP A 751 -6.69 -30.35 30.77
CA ASP A 751 -8.06 -30.45 30.26
C ASP A 751 -9.05 -30.79 31.39
N VAL A 752 -10.13 -30.01 31.50
CA VAL A 752 -11.27 -30.28 32.40
C VAL A 752 -12.56 -30.35 31.59
N LYS A 753 -13.36 -31.38 31.84
CA LYS A 753 -14.60 -31.64 31.12
C LYS A 753 -15.67 -32.16 32.06
N GLY A 754 -16.91 -31.76 31.84
CA GLY A 754 -18.06 -32.27 32.60
C GLY A 754 -19.33 -32.32 31.72
N PRO A 755 -20.28 -33.23 32.04
CA PRO A 755 -21.52 -33.32 31.27
C PRO A 755 -22.47 -32.16 31.60
N LEU A 756 -23.12 -31.63 30.57
CA LEU A 756 -24.18 -30.65 30.69
C LEU A 756 -25.42 -31.16 29.93
N GLN A 757 -26.54 -31.15 30.59
CA GLN A 757 -27.82 -31.52 30.00
C GLN A 757 -28.85 -30.43 30.24
N THR A 758 -29.53 -30.01 29.19
CA THR A 758 -30.67 -29.10 29.19
C THR A 758 -31.83 -29.74 28.41
N PRO A 759 -33.05 -29.18 28.39
CA PRO A 759 -34.12 -29.67 27.55
C PRO A 759 -33.79 -29.77 26.06
N HIS A 760 -32.96 -28.88 25.53
CA HIS A 760 -32.68 -28.81 24.08
C HIS A 760 -31.33 -29.39 23.67
N ILE A 761 -30.43 -29.66 24.60
CA ILE A 761 -29.08 -30.21 24.28
C ILE A 761 -28.53 -31.10 25.38
N ARG A 762 -27.82 -32.15 24.96
CA ARG A 762 -26.90 -32.92 25.79
C ARG A 762 -25.50 -32.83 25.23
N THR A 763 -24.59 -32.19 25.97
CA THR A 763 -23.21 -31.90 25.52
C THR A 763 -22.22 -32.04 26.67
N THR A 764 -20.94 -31.99 26.35
CA THR A 764 -19.84 -31.86 27.30
C THR A 764 -19.34 -30.42 27.31
N ILE A 765 -19.16 -29.83 28.49
CA ILE A 765 -18.59 -28.51 28.67
C ILE A 765 -17.22 -28.58 29.32
N GLY A 766 -16.38 -27.62 29.08
CA GLY A 766 -15.04 -27.54 29.68
C GLY A 766 -14.03 -26.77 28.85
N GLY A 767 -12.78 -27.05 29.08
CA GLY A 767 -11.66 -26.43 28.38
C GLY A 767 -10.35 -26.80 29.03
N ARG A 768 -9.34 -25.96 28.84
CA ARG A 768 -7.98 -26.18 29.31
C ARG A 768 -7.66 -25.13 30.37
N ILE A 769 -7.14 -25.58 31.51
CA ILE A 769 -6.68 -24.74 32.63
C ILE A 769 -5.17 -24.51 32.44
N ASP A 770 -4.73 -23.25 32.45
CA ASP A 770 -3.30 -22.93 32.28
C ASP A 770 -2.48 -23.49 33.44
N ARG A 771 -2.89 -23.25 34.67
CA ARG A 771 -2.23 -23.82 35.86
C ARG A 771 -3.24 -24.17 36.95
N LEU A 772 -3.09 -25.38 37.48
CA LEU A 772 -3.76 -25.87 38.67
C LEU A 772 -2.73 -26.06 39.74
N ASP A 773 -2.85 -25.36 40.88
CA ASP A 773 -1.90 -25.45 41.97
C ASP A 773 -2.59 -25.52 43.35
N ARG A 774 -1.81 -25.82 44.36
CA ARG A 774 -2.19 -25.96 45.76
C ARG A 774 -1.36 -25.05 46.62
N ILE A 775 -2.01 -24.21 47.39
CA ILE A 775 -1.36 -23.33 48.37
C ILE A 775 -1.89 -23.62 49.78
N VAL A 776 -1.10 -23.27 50.79
CA VAL A 776 -1.51 -23.23 52.21
C VAL A 776 -1.43 -21.79 52.63
N LYS A 777 -2.60 -21.18 52.91
CA LYS A 777 -2.70 -19.80 53.39
C LYS A 777 -3.54 -19.81 54.65
N ASP A 778 -3.09 -19.16 55.72
CA ASP A 778 -3.75 -19.09 57.03
C ASP A 778 -4.08 -20.49 57.64
N GLY A 779 -3.19 -21.48 57.38
CA GLY A 779 -3.36 -22.84 57.87
C GLY A 779 -4.40 -23.70 57.11
N GLN A 780 -5.02 -23.15 56.06
CA GLN A 780 -5.96 -23.87 55.22
C GLN A 780 -5.34 -24.21 53.86
N GLU A 781 -5.50 -25.44 53.46
CA GLU A 781 -5.10 -25.90 52.12
C GLU A 781 -6.18 -25.51 51.12
N ARG A 782 -5.79 -24.85 50.01
CA ARG A 782 -6.69 -24.40 48.98
C ARG A 782 -6.14 -24.74 47.58
N ILE A 783 -7.01 -25.15 46.66
CA ILE A 783 -6.66 -25.39 45.25
C ILE A 783 -7.00 -24.13 44.46
N ARG A 784 -6.08 -23.65 43.66
CA ARG A 784 -6.30 -22.52 42.76
C ARG A 784 -6.38 -22.99 41.31
N VAL A 785 -7.40 -22.46 40.61
CA VAL A 785 -7.54 -22.58 39.14
C VAL A 785 -7.09 -21.26 38.57
N ILE A 786 -5.93 -21.23 37.96
CA ILE A 786 -5.27 -20.01 37.49
C ILE A 786 -5.34 -19.97 35.97
N ASP A 787 -5.75 -18.82 35.43
CA ASP A 787 -5.80 -18.49 34.05
C ASP A 787 -4.95 -17.21 33.81
N TYR A 788 -4.01 -17.25 32.86
CA TYR A 788 -3.08 -16.16 32.56
C TYR A 788 -3.68 -15.18 31.57
N LYS A 789 -3.48 -13.87 31.81
CA LYS A 789 -3.91 -12.82 30.91
C LYS A 789 -2.76 -11.85 30.62
N THR A 790 -2.38 -11.77 29.34
CA THR A 790 -1.31 -10.87 28.84
C THR A 790 -1.88 -9.49 28.46
N GLY A 791 -3.20 -9.28 28.47
CA GLY A 791 -3.84 -8.03 28.08
C GLY A 791 -3.67 -6.89 29.10
N SER A 792 -3.81 -5.65 28.63
CA SER A 792 -3.56 -4.41 29.42
C SER A 792 -4.74 -3.95 30.30
N ARG A 793 -5.94 -4.51 30.14
CA ARG A 793 -7.13 -4.06 30.89
C ARG A 793 -7.34 -4.87 32.16
N ALA A 794 -7.29 -4.20 33.30
CA ALA A 794 -7.66 -4.79 34.56
C ALA A 794 -9.17 -5.05 34.62
N VAL A 795 -9.55 -6.21 35.16
CA VAL A 795 -10.95 -6.58 35.38
C VAL A 795 -11.45 -5.87 36.64
N LYS A 796 -12.60 -5.20 36.56
CA LYS A 796 -13.30 -4.70 37.75
C LYS A 796 -14.05 -5.86 38.42
N PRO A 797 -14.01 -6.00 39.74
CA PRO A 797 -14.77 -7.02 40.46
C PRO A 797 -16.24 -6.97 40.06
N LEU A 798 -16.83 -8.12 39.73
CA LEU A 798 -18.27 -8.24 39.52
C LEU A 798 -19.02 -8.24 40.87
N ALA A 799 -20.28 -7.83 40.83
CA ALA A 799 -21.08 -7.74 42.06
C ALA A 799 -21.36 -9.12 42.68
N ASP A 800 -21.73 -10.08 41.83
CA ASP A 800 -22.15 -11.42 42.22
C ASP A 800 -22.08 -12.39 41.01
N VAL A 801 -22.59 -13.61 41.21
CA VAL A 801 -22.63 -14.65 40.14
C VAL A 801 -23.56 -14.28 38.99
N ASP A 802 -24.66 -13.58 39.25
CA ASP A 802 -25.62 -13.18 38.21
C ASP A 802 -24.99 -12.18 37.24
N ALA A 803 -24.11 -11.34 37.73
CA ALA A 803 -23.35 -10.37 36.96
C ALA A 803 -22.43 -11.01 35.89
N ILE A 804 -22.03 -12.28 36.03
CA ILE A 804 -21.21 -13.02 35.08
C ILE A 804 -21.93 -13.19 33.71
N PHE A 805 -23.27 -13.39 33.78
CA PHE A 805 -24.09 -13.63 32.59
C PHE A 805 -24.75 -12.37 32.01
N SER A 806 -24.59 -11.22 32.68
CA SER A 806 -25.15 -9.96 32.22
C SER A 806 -24.37 -9.41 31.01
N GLN A 807 -25.10 -9.07 29.95
CA GLN A 807 -24.52 -8.43 28.75
C GLN A 807 -23.86 -7.07 29.05
N ASP A 808 -24.35 -6.34 30.08
CA ASP A 808 -23.79 -5.04 30.45
C ASP A 808 -22.36 -5.15 31.00
N ASN A 809 -22.02 -6.29 31.58
CA ASN A 809 -20.71 -6.55 32.18
C ASN A 809 -19.66 -7.11 31.23
N LEU A 810 -20.00 -7.36 29.98
CA LEU A 810 -19.03 -7.83 28.97
C LEU A 810 -17.90 -6.83 28.69
N ALA A 811 -18.17 -5.54 28.86
CA ALA A 811 -17.13 -4.49 28.80
C ALA A 811 -16.15 -4.56 29.97
N ASN A 812 -16.56 -5.17 31.08
CA ASN A 812 -15.77 -5.42 32.29
C ASN A 812 -15.15 -6.82 32.32
N HIS A 813 -15.08 -7.50 31.17
CA HIS A 813 -14.51 -8.84 31.06
C HIS A 813 -15.18 -9.92 31.89
N SER A 814 -16.54 -9.91 31.99
CA SER A 814 -17.31 -11.00 32.61
C SER A 814 -17.07 -12.36 31.94
N ASP A 815 -16.59 -12.36 30.67
CA ASP A 815 -16.17 -13.53 29.94
C ASP A 815 -14.99 -14.29 30.60
N TYR A 816 -14.07 -13.58 31.23
CA TYR A 816 -12.96 -14.19 31.96
C TYR A 816 -13.47 -14.85 33.27
N TYR A 817 -14.43 -14.18 33.97
CA TYR A 817 -15.09 -14.79 35.11
C TYR A 817 -15.84 -16.08 34.74
N LEU A 818 -16.60 -16.07 33.65
CA LEU A 818 -17.34 -17.24 33.16
C LEU A 818 -16.39 -18.41 32.91
N GLN A 819 -15.27 -18.17 32.22
CA GLN A 819 -14.26 -19.18 31.90
C GLN A 819 -13.64 -19.77 33.18
N THR A 820 -13.09 -18.92 34.03
CA THR A 820 -12.34 -19.37 35.21
C THR A 820 -13.27 -19.99 36.26
N PHE A 821 -14.48 -19.46 36.38
CA PHE A 821 -15.49 -19.99 37.32
C PHE A 821 -16.05 -21.33 36.88
N LEU A 822 -16.23 -21.53 35.54
CA LEU A 822 -16.62 -22.84 34.98
C LEU A 822 -15.56 -23.88 35.30
N TYR A 823 -14.29 -23.56 35.07
CA TYR A 823 -13.18 -24.48 35.35
C TYR A 823 -13.08 -24.80 36.82
N ALA A 824 -13.19 -23.80 37.69
CA ALA A 824 -13.18 -24.01 39.16
C ALA A 824 -14.35 -24.90 39.61
N SER A 825 -15.54 -24.71 39.02
CA SER A 825 -16.70 -25.53 39.30
C SER A 825 -16.50 -27.01 38.88
N LEU A 826 -15.86 -27.26 37.76
CA LEU A 826 -15.54 -28.62 37.31
C LEU A 826 -14.43 -29.25 38.19
N VAL A 827 -13.39 -28.52 38.56
CA VAL A 827 -12.33 -28.99 39.47
C VAL A 827 -12.91 -29.30 40.84
N LYS A 828 -13.89 -28.53 41.36
CA LYS A 828 -14.52 -28.77 42.65
C LYS A 828 -15.21 -30.12 42.72
N GLN A 829 -15.72 -30.65 41.59
CA GLN A 829 -16.32 -31.99 41.56
C GLN A 829 -15.28 -33.09 41.85
N HIS A 830 -14.00 -32.87 41.47
CA HIS A 830 -12.91 -33.81 41.72
C HIS A 830 -12.25 -33.63 43.09
N TYR A 831 -12.37 -32.45 43.68
CA TYR A 831 -11.79 -32.09 44.99
C TYR A 831 -12.88 -31.58 45.96
N ALA A 832 -13.90 -32.43 46.18
CA ALA A 832 -15.10 -32.07 46.95
C ALA A 832 -14.78 -31.56 48.36
N ASP A 833 -13.76 -32.15 49.00
CA ASP A 833 -13.39 -31.87 50.39
C ASP A 833 -12.47 -30.66 50.55
N LYS A 834 -11.95 -30.07 49.44
CA LYS A 834 -11.02 -28.95 49.51
C LYS A 834 -11.62 -27.66 48.94
N PRO A 835 -11.32 -26.48 49.52
CA PRO A 835 -11.68 -25.22 48.89
C PRO A 835 -11.04 -25.08 47.52
N VAL A 836 -11.80 -24.65 46.51
CA VAL A 836 -11.31 -24.36 45.15
C VAL A 836 -11.60 -22.91 44.81
N SER A 837 -10.57 -22.16 44.47
CA SER A 837 -10.69 -20.73 44.16
C SER A 837 -10.31 -20.45 42.70
N PRO A 838 -11.11 -19.62 41.99
CA PRO A 838 -10.77 -19.11 40.66
C PRO A 838 -9.77 -17.97 40.79
N ALA A 839 -8.77 -17.92 39.93
CA ALA A 839 -7.76 -16.88 39.91
C ALA A 839 -7.46 -16.40 38.50
N LEU A 840 -7.36 -15.08 38.30
CA LEU A 840 -6.93 -14.45 37.04
C LEU A 840 -5.64 -13.70 37.30
N LEU A 841 -4.58 -14.13 36.60
CA LEU A 841 -3.29 -13.51 36.77
C LEU A 841 -3.00 -12.58 35.58
N PHE A 842 -3.12 -11.26 35.84
CA PHE A 842 -2.82 -10.21 34.86
C PHE A 842 -1.34 -9.82 34.95
N ILE A 843 -0.57 -10.21 33.93
CA ILE A 843 0.90 -10.03 33.94
C ILE A 843 1.27 -8.54 34.00
N GLN A 844 0.59 -7.68 33.24
CA GLN A 844 0.92 -6.24 33.15
C GLN A 844 0.63 -5.44 34.42
N HIS A 845 -0.28 -5.90 35.28
CA HIS A 845 -0.77 -5.13 36.44
C HIS A 845 -0.22 -5.60 37.79
N SER A 846 0.69 -6.52 37.79
CA SER A 846 1.17 -7.23 38.97
C SER A 846 2.31 -6.56 39.75
N GLY A 847 2.66 -5.32 39.42
CA GLY A 847 3.79 -4.59 40.03
C GLY A 847 3.58 -4.06 41.45
N GLY A 848 2.49 -4.46 42.16
CA GLY A 848 2.18 -4.01 43.53
C GLY A 848 2.60 -5.04 44.57
N ALA A 849 3.21 -4.61 45.68
CA ALA A 849 3.41 -5.46 46.87
C ALA A 849 2.06 -6.04 47.34
N HIS A 850 2.00 -7.39 47.49
CA HIS A 850 0.79 -8.13 47.92
C HIS A 850 -0.31 -8.33 46.84
N TYR A 851 0.07 -8.54 45.56
CA TYR A 851 -0.88 -8.92 44.52
C TYR A 851 -1.48 -10.32 44.76
N ASP A 852 -2.81 -10.42 44.91
CA ASP A 852 -3.55 -11.70 45.00
C ASP A 852 -4.41 -11.87 43.76
N PRO A 853 -4.13 -12.88 42.90
CA PRO A 853 -4.86 -13.12 41.67
C PRO A 853 -6.27 -13.70 41.86
N THR A 854 -6.67 -14.00 43.08
CA THR A 854 -7.98 -14.58 43.39
C THR A 854 -9.12 -13.66 42.96
N LEU A 855 -10.09 -14.17 42.19
CA LEU A 855 -11.26 -13.41 41.77
C LEU A 855 -12.08 -12.96 42.97
N CYS A 856 -12.71 -11.78 42.86
CA CYS A 856 -13.54 -11.20 43.90
C CYS A 856 -14.98 -10.97 43.40
N PHE A 857 -15.95 -11.13 44.31
CA PHE A 857 -17.26 -10.51 44.17
C PHE A 857 -17.32 -9.28 45.06
N GLY A 858 -17.49 -8.11 44.43
CA GLY A 858 -17.36 -6.85 45.15
C GLY A 858 -15.96 -6.67 45.76
N LYS A 859 -15.86 -6.73 47.07
CA LYS A 859 -14.59 -6.67 47.82
C LYS A 859 -14.15 -8.01 48.41
N GLU A 860 -14.99 -9.04 48.31
CA GLU A 860 -14.76 -10.33 48.95
C GLU A 860 -14.06 -11.29 47.97
N PRO A 861 -12.88 -11.86 48.31
CA PRO A 861 -12.19 -12.86 47.49
C PRO A 861 -12.96 -14.20 47.52
N ILE A 862 -13.08 -14.81 46.34
CA ILE A 862 -13.75 -16.12 46.19
C ILE A 862 -12.74 -17.22 46.57
N THR A 863 -12.67 -17.53 47.85
CA THR A 863 -11.76 -18.54 48.39
C THR A 863 -12.24 -19.96 48.14
N ASP A 864 -13.56 -20.16 48.02
CA ASP A 864 -14.17 -21.43 47.55
C ASP A 864 -15.38 -21.11 46.68
N VAL A 865 -15.46 -21.77 45.52
CA VAL A 865 -16.58 -21.62 44.56
C VAL A 865 -17.83 -22.39 45.01
N ALA A 866 -17.74 -23.34 45.98
CA ALA A 866 -18.82 -24.23 46.36
C ALA A 866 -20.16 -23.53 46.65
N PRO A 867 -20.22 -22.41 47.43
CA PRO A 867 -21.49 -21.72 47.72
C PRO A 867 -22.17 -21.16 46.45
N SER A 868 -21.38 -20.79 45.46
CA SER A 868 -21.85 -20.12 44.24
C SER A 868 -22.16 -21.08 43.08
N ILE A 869 -21.71 -22.34 43.14
CA ILE A 869 -21.91 -23.34 42.05
C ILE A 869 -23.39 -23.56 41.72
N PRO A 870 -24.32 -23.74 42.68
CA PRO A 870 -25.73 -24.02 42.34
C PRO A 870 -26.32 -22.91 41.44
N ARG A 871 -26.12 -21.65 41.81
CA ARG A 871 -26.64 -20.50 41.09
C ARG A 871 -25.92 -20.34 39.74
N PHE A 872 -24.59 -20.52 39.68
CA PHE A 872 -23.81 -20.48 38.46
C PHE A 872 -24.29 -21.53 37.46
N MET A 873 -24.48 -22.77 37.90
CA MET A 873 -24.92 -23.85 37.04
C MET A 873 -26.38 -23.71 36.57
N GLU A 874 -27.24 -23.06 37.37
CA GLU A 874 -28.58 -22.70 36.95
C GLU A 874 -28.55 -21.72 35.78
N LEU A 875 -27.82 -20.62 35.93
CA LEU A 875 -27.66 -19.59 34.88
C LEU A 875 -26.99 -20.13 33.64
N LEU A 876 -25.94 -20.95 33.79
CA LEU A 876 -25.26 -21.60 32.68
C LEU A 876 -26.20 -22.51 31.89
N ARG A 877 -27.00 -23.32 32.59
CA ARG A 877 -28.01 -24.16 31.94
C ARG A 877 -29.05 -23.35 31.20
N ALA A 878 -29.54 -22.27 31.79
CA ALA A 878 -30.52 -21.39 31.15
C ALA A 878 -29.93 -20.75 29.88
N THR A 879 -28.71 -20.24 29.95
CA THR A 879 -28.02 -19.66 28.78
C THR A 879 -27.78 -20.69 27.67
N VAL A 880 -27.33 -21.89 28.02
CA VAL A 880 -27.11 -22.95 27.04
C VAL A 880 -28.41 -23.46 26.48
N ASP A 881 -29.48 -23.55 27.27
CA ASP A 881 -30.79 -23.93 26.78
C ASP A 881 -31.36 -22.91 25.78
N GLU A 882 -31.19 -21.61 26.05
CA GLU A 882 -31.53 -20.52 25.14
C GLU A 882 -30.77 -20.62 23.82
N MET A 883 -29.46 -20.89 23.88
CA MET A 883 -28.61 -21.01 22.68
C MET A 883 -29.12 -22.07 21.70
N PHE A 884 -29.60 -23.20 22.22
CA PHE A 884 -30.00 -24.37 21.42
C PHE A 884 -31.52 -24.57 21.25
N ASN A 885 -32.33 -23.67 21.84
CA ASN A 885 -33.77 -23.67 21.64
C ASN A 885 -34.12 -23.19 20.21
N PRO A 886 -34.74 -24.03 19.37
CA PRO A 886 -35.11 -23.64 18.02
C PRO A 886 -36.15 -22.51 17.94
N SER A 887 -36.96 -22.34 19.02
CA SER A 887 -37.96 -21.27 19.08
C SER A 887 -37.35 -19.88 19.26
N ILE A 888 -36.08 -19.80 19.67
CA ILE A 888 -35.37 -18.52 19.90
C ILE A 888 -34.48 -18.23 18.68
N PRO A 889 -34.72 -17.13 17.94
CA PRO A 889 -33.89 -16.78 16.78
C PRO A 889 -32.52 -16.26 17.19
N TYR A 890 -31.54 -16.43 16.30
CA TYR A 890 -30.30 -15.69 16.42
C TYR A 890 -30.52 -14.22 16.01
N HIS A 891 -30.28 -13.30 16.89
CA HIS A 891 -30.47 -11.88 16.68
C HIS A 891 -29.14 -11.11 16.85
N PRO A 892 -28.98 -9.93 16.20
CA PRO A 892 -27.82 -9.08 16.41
C PRO A 892 -27.80 -8.48 17.82
N THR A 893 -26.62 -8.14 18.28
CA THR A 893 -26.50 -7.36 19.53
C THR A 893 -27.10 -5.96 19.39
N SER A 894 -27.63 -5.43 20.45
CA SER A 894 -28.09 -4.03 20.53
C SER A 894 -26.92 -3.03 20.63
N ASP A 895 -25.75 -3.50 21.04
CA ASP A 895 -24.55 -2.70 21.23
C ASP A 895 -23.78 -2.58 19.91
N ARG A 896 -23.89 -1.41 19.26
CA ARG A 896 -23.25 -1.13 17.96
C ARG A 896 -21.74 -0.98 18.06
N ASP A 897 -21.20 -0.61 19.19
CA ASP A 897 -19.76 -0.46 19.37
C ASP A 897 -19.05 -1.82 19.21
N ARG A 898 -19.72 -2.90 19.63
CA ARG A 898 -19.23 -4.26 19.42
C ARG A 898 -19.19 -4.68 17.94
N CYS A 899 -20.03 -4.06 17.11
CA CYS A 899 -20.06 -4.35 15.68
C CYS A 899 -18.88 -3.72 14.92
N SER A 900 -18.27 -2.67 15.46
CA SER A 900 -17.16 -1.95 14.79
C SER A 900 -15.97 -2.87 14.48
N ALA A 901 -15.63 -3.75 15.43
CA ALA A 901 -14.52 -4.71 15.34
C ALA A 901 -14.99 -6.14 15.02
N CYS A 902 -16.25 -6.34 14.62
CA CYS A 902 -16.78 -7.67 14.32
C CYS A 902 -16.33 -8.16 12.93
N PRO A 903 -15.71 -9.35 12.80
CA PRO A 903 -15.27 -9.89 11.51
C PRO A 903 -16.43 -10.14 10.54
N TYR A 904 -17.65 -10.30 11.04
CA TYR A 904 -18.87 -10.52 10.25
C TYR A 904 -19.70 -9.25 10.02
N LYS A 905 -19.13 -8.06 10.27
CA LYS A 905 -19.84 -6.77 10.14
C LYS A 905 -20.52 -6.61 8.79
N LEU A 906 -19.85 -6.99 7.70
CA LEU A 906 -20.37 -6.86 6.34
C LEU A 906 -21.60 -7.76 6.06
N LEU A 907 -21.81 -8.84 6.84
CA LEU A 907 -22.96 -9.71 6.72
C LEU A 907 -24.19 -9.17 7.49
N CYS A 908 -23.96 -8.26 8.42
CA CYS A 908 -24.99 -7.68 9.28
C CYS A 908 -25.43 -6.29 8.85
N SER A 909 -24.66 -5.59 8.00
CA SER A 909 -24.86 -4.18 7.58
C SER A 909 -25.68 -4.04 6.31
#